data_d1a518f6b650204d99c560f860881b2c
#
_entry.id   d1a518f6b650204d99c560f860881b2c
#
_cell.length_a   1.000
_cell.length_b   1.000
_cell.length_c   1.000
_cell.angle_alpha   90.00
_cell.angle_beta   90.00
_cell.angle_gamma   90.00
#
_symmetry.space_group_name_H-M   'P 1'
#
loop_
_entity.id
_entity.type
_entity.pdbx_description
1 polymer ?
#
loop_
_entity_poly.entity_id
_entity_poly.type
_entity_poly.pdbx_seq_one_letter_code
_entity_poly.pdbx_strand_id
1 'polypeptide(L)'
;MQIKISKTLEAIIARAAFNTTKAGLDHSLKDFLTLELLREEGSLAYQLLSSRLKDWELYQIRLRIEREMLAGQQNVPQSPEEYYRAFTEELRACSGAARSVSTAHALRAIVGDRTTATSRVLEMYGITGTVVDEDLKKFAVGDDFRTEIQVHMLDFNEENKPEEKTSSHLLDKFGVNLTRMAREGKIDPVVGREQEIERVVQILSRRKKNNPILIGEAGVGKSAIVEGLALRIASGEVPYTIADKTLFSLDVSSLVAGTKFRGEFEERMQQLLDELRKAKDTIIFIDEIHTIVGAGSTQGSLDTANILKPALARGELQTIGATTLDEYRENIESDSALERRFQKVVVEPTTPDQTLQILRNIAPHYERHHKVRYTEEALQACVTLTGRYITDRFFPDKAIDVMDEAGSRIHLQSAREPAELREMETALTDAQRERREAVEALVYEKAASARMREIALHSKLGETRAEWKRSLETNPVEVTAEHIQQVITSITGIPAERISGGEMTRLQMLYDHLARRVVGQQEAVERIARTIRRSRAGLKDENRPIGVFLFVGPTGVGKTLLATEVSKWLFDEHRGLIRIDMSEYGEKHNVARLIGSPPGYVGYGEGGQLTEAVRRQPYSVVLFDEIEKAHPEVFNSMLQIFDEGHLTDGSGRRVDFRNTIIIMTSNVGSRNVVQKSVQVGYSTVSKSATAVAAPQCEYRKALEQTFAPEFLNRIDDIVLFRTLELSDVERIIELELQGLFEHTRRLGYKVKITDGAKRRLAAMGYESRYGVRSLKRTLMDNVEEPLSTLIIDGKLHEGDTVVVESGKPHGVRIRVA
;
A
#
# COMPACT_ATOMS: atom_id res chain seq x y z
N MET A 1 -53.85 12.07 22.43
CA MET A 1 -53.20 11.48 21.26
C MET A 1 -51.71 11.87 21.33
N GLN A 2 -50.79 10.93 21.37
CA GLN A 2 -49.36 11.26 21.31
C GLN A 2 -49.02 11.61 19.86
N ILE A 3 -48.67 12.87 19.63
CA ILE A 3 -48.19 13.35 18.35
C ILE A 3 -46.77 12.82 18.16
N LYS A 4 -46.48 12.14 17.04
CA LYS A 4 -45.17 11.63 16.71
C LYS A 4 -44.30 12.73 16.06
N ILE A 5 -43.10 12.94 16.56
CA ILE A 5 -42.10 13.83 15.97
C ILE A 5 -41.33 13.03 14.91
N SER A 6 -40.99 13.63 13.75
CA SER A 6 -40.17 12.95 12.73
C SER A 6 -38.76 12.64 13.24
N LYS A 7 -38.18 11.51 12.83
CA LYS A 7 -36.85 11.12 13.25
C LYS A 7 -35.76 12.14 12.85
N THR A 8 -35.98 12.78 11.70
CA THR A 8 -35.10 13.86 11.22
C THR A 8 -35.15 15.06 12.14
N LEU A 9 -36.33 15.50 12.51
CA LEU A 9 -36.51 16.63 13.43
C LEU A 9 -35.97 16.32 14.83
N GLU A 10 -36.15 15.10 15.31
CA GLU A 10 -35.65 14.66 16.62
C GLU A 10 -34.10 14.67 16.66
N ALA A 11 -33.45 14.21 15.58
CA ALA A 11 -31.99 14.25 15.42
C ALA A 11 -31.44 15.69 15.33
N ILE A 12 -32.15 16.58 14.61
CA ILE A 12 -31.79 18.00 14.47
C ILE A 12 -31.92 18.72 15.82
N ILE A 13 -33.00 18.50 16.57
CA ILE A 13 -33.21 19.08 17.91
C ILE A 13 -32.10 18.62 18.87
N ALA A 14 -31.74 17.34 18.86
CA ALA A 14 -30.66 16.81 19.69
C ALA A 14 -29.30 17.45 19.37
N ARG A 15 -28.99 17.66 18.09
CA ARG A 15 -27.74 18.37 17.66
C ARG A 15 -27.78 19.83 18.08
N ALA A 16 -28.90 20.52 17.91
CA ALA A 16 -29.03 21.91 18.30
C ALA A 16 -28.88 22.08 19.83
N ALA A 17 -29.52 21.22 20.64
CA ALA A 17 -29.37 21.21 22.08
C ALA A 17 -27.92 20.98 22.54
N PHE A 18 -27.22 20.04 21.91
CA PHE A 18 -25.80 19.80 22.18
C PHE A 18 -24.94 21.02 21.87
N ASN A 19 -25.16 21.67 20.71
CA ASN A 19 -24.43 22.87 20.32
C ASN A 19 -24.71 24.06 21.24
N THR A 20 -25.94 24.21 21.71
CA THR A 20 -26.31 25.24 22.71
C THR A 20 -25.55 25.03 24.03
N THR A 21 -25.47 23.79 24.50
CA THR A 21 -24.75 23.44 25.74
C THR A 21 -23.25 23.64 25.63
N LYS A 22 -22.65 23.33 24.47
CA LYS A 22 -21.23 23.45 24.20
C LYS A 22 -20.77 24.92 24.04
N ALA A 23 -21.64 25.80 23.54
CA ALA A 23 -21.29 27.20 23.27
C ALA A 23 -21.18 28.03 24.54
N GLY A 24 -21.70 27.59 25.68
CA GLY A 24 -21.66 28.30 26.97
C GLY A 24 -22.28 29.70 26.93
N LEU A 25 -23.08 29.99 25.90
CA LEU A 25 -23.69 31.26 25.62
C LEU A 25 -25.18 31.14 25.90
N ASP A 26 -25.79 32.18 26.52
CA ASP A 26 -27.21 32.31 26.76
C ASP A 26 -28.00 32.59 25.44
N HIS A 27 -27.89 31.68 24.50
CA HIS A 27 -28.54 31.77 23.19
C HIS A 27 -29.80 30.90 23.13
N SER A 28 -30.78 31.37 22.35
CA SER A 28 -32.02 30.64 22.11
C SER A 28 -31.77 29.33 21.38
N LEU A 29 -32.32 28.22 21.88
CA LEU A 29 -32.29 26.93 21.19
C LEU A 29 -32.84 27.03 19.74
N LYS A 30 -33.81 27.93 19.49
CA LYS A 30 -34.40 28.17 18.17
C LYS A 30 -33.40 28.70 17.16
N ASP A 31 -32.43 29.51 17.57
CA ASP A 31 -31.39 30.05 16.68
C ASP A 31 -30.44 28.94 16.25
N PHE A 32 -29.97 28.09 17.18
CA PHE A 32 -29.15 26.89 16.84
C PHE A 32 -29.96 25.88 16.02
N LEU A 33 -31.21 25.69 16.32
CA LEU A 33 -32.10 24.80 15.58
C LEU A 33 -32.22 25.24 14.11
N THR A 34 -32.33 26.54 13.85
CA THR A 34 -32.38 27.05 12.48
C THR A 34 -31.05 26.79 11.72
N LEU A 35 -29.91 26.99 12.37
CA LEU A 35 -28.63 26.68 11.76
C LEU A 35 -28.51 25.21 11.39
N GLU A 36 -29.02 24.31 12.22
CA GLU A 36 -29.05 22.88 11.91
C GLU A 36 -30.07 22.52 10.83
N LEU A 37 -31.23 23.19 10.78
CA LEU A 37 -32.18 23.04 9.69
C LEU A 37 -31.63 23.49 8.33
N LEU A 38 -30.84 24.59 8.32
CA LEU A 38 -30.15 25.08 7.13
C LEU A 38 -28.98 24.20 6.69
N ARG A 39 -28.48 23.28 7.53
CA ARG A 39 -27.44 22.31 7.20
C ARG A 39 -27.99 21.00 6.64
N GLU A 40 -29.23 20.65 6.93
CA GLU A 40 -29.84 19.40 6.54
C GLU A 40 -30.62 19.58 5.23
N GLU A 41 -29.90 19.47 4.09
CA GLU A 41 -30.44 19.68 2.73
C GLU A 41 -31.59 18.74 2.40
N GLY A 42 -31.66 17.56 3.00
CA GLY A 42 -32.76 16.61 2.87
C GLY A 42 -34.00 16.91 3.72
N SER A 43 -33.99 17.99 4.53
CA SER A 43 -35.14 18.33 5.36
C SER A 43 -36.24 19.11 4.62
N LEU A 44 -37.52 18.89 4.99
CA LEU A 44 -38.62 19.61 4.39
C LEU A 44 -38.50 21.13 4.62
N ALA A 45 -37.93 21.54 5.75
CA ALA A 45 -37.66 22.96 6.04
C ALA A 45 -36.66 23.57 5.07
N TYR A 46 -35.58 22.86 4.77
CA TYR A 46 -34.59 23.31 3.79
C TYR A 46 -35.20 23.42 2.38
N GLN A 47 -36.01 22.45 1.99
CA GLN A 47 -36.66 22.45 0.67
C GLN A 47 -37.67 23.60 0.53
N LEU A 48 -38.42 23.92 1.57
CA LEU A 48 -39.31 25.09 1.58
C LEU A 48 -38.50 26.38 1.39
N LEU A 49 -37.38 26.51 2.07
CA LEU A 49 -36.50 27.66 1.94
C LEU A 49 -35.79 27.70 0.55
N SER A 50 -35.30 26.60 0.04
CA SER A 50 -34.63 26.54 -1.26
C SER A 50 -35.59 26.72 -2.45
N SER A 51 -36.88 26.44 -2.29
CA SER A 51 -37.90 26.73 -3.31
C SER A 51 -38.15 28.23 -3.53
N ARG A 52 -37.77 29.09 -2.57
CA ARG A 52 -38.02 30.53 -2.61
C ARG A 52 -36.73 31.37 -2.67
N LEU A 53 -35.64 30.84 -2.15
CA LEU A 53 -34.34 31.50 -2.01
C LEU A 53 -33.28 30.78 -2.81
N LYS A 54 -32.33 31.52 -3.38
CA LYS A 54 -31.20 30.94 -4.06
C LYS A 54 -30.15 30.49 -3.03
N ASP A 55 -29.30 29.54 -3.39
CA ASP A 55 -28.28 28.98 -2.49
C ASP A 55 -27.37 30.03 -1.86
N TRP A 56 -27.02 31.10 -2.60
CA TRP A 56 -26.25 32.19 -2.06
C TRP A 56 -26.99 33.01 -0.99
N GLU A 57 -28.33 33.13 -1.10
CA GLU A 57 -29.22 33.81 -0.11
C GLU A 57 -29.32 32.95 1.16
N LEU A 58 -29.46 31.65 1.03
CA LEU A 58 -29.46 30.71 2.17
C LEU A 58 -28.12 30.78 2.94
N TYR A 59 -27.01 30.86 2.21
CA TYR A 59 -25.70 31.07 2.82
C TYR A 59 -25.59 32.42 3.55
N GLN A 60 -26.12 33.50 2.97
CA GLN A 60 -26.15 34.82 3.62
C GLN A 60 -27.01 34.85 4.85
N ILE A 61 -28.17 34.19 4.83
CA ILE A 61 -29.08 34.04 5.97
C ILE A 61 -28.31 33.34 7.12
N ARG A 62 -27.65 32.23 6.83
CA ARG A 62 -26.87 31.51 7.83
C ARG A 62 -25.77 32.39 8.48
N LEU A 63 -24.95 33.07 7.69
CA LEU A 63 -23.94 33.97 8.19
C LEU A 63 -24.51 35.14 9.03
N ARG A 64 -25.67 35.61 8.64
CA ARG A 64 -26.31 36.70 9.35
C ARG A 64 -26.93 36.27 10.68
N ILE A 65 -27.49 35.06 10.73
CA ILE A 65 -27.97 34.47 11.99
C ILE A 65 -26.81 34.28 12.95
N GLU A 66 -25.68 33.66 12.48
CA GLU A 66 -24.46 33.48 13.28
C GLU A 66 -23.93 34.81 13.83
N ARG A 67 -23.97 35.88 13.02
CA ARG A 67 -23.51 37.22 13.44
C ARG A 67 -24.47 37.86 14.46
N GLU A 68 -25.77 37.77 14.28
CA GLU A 68 -26.73 38.34 15.23
C GLU A 68 -26.76 37.58 16.54
N MET A 69 -26.54 36.27 16.52
CA MET A 69 -26.35 35.46 17.74
C MET A 69 -25.13 35.95 18.55
N LEU A 70 -24.02 36.26 17.89
CA LEU A 70 -22.81 36.77 18.55
C LEU A 70 -22.98 38.19 19.10
N ALA A 71 -23.89 38.99 18.54
CA ALA A 71 -24.11 40.39 18.94
C ALA A 71 -25.19 40.57 20.06
N GLY A 72 -26.02 39.55 20.28
CA GLY A 72 -27.14 39.62 21.18
C GLY A 72 -26.91 38.86 22.49
N GLN A 73 -26.65 39.59 23.60
CA GLN A 73 -26.82 39.07 24.96
C GLN A 73 -28.31 39.02 25.28
N GLN A 74 -28.96 37.88 25.21
CA GLN A 74 -30.28 37.68 25.80
C GLN A 74 -30.16 36.80 27.03
N ASN A 75 -30.38 37.37 28.21
CA ASN A 75 -30.56 36.65 29.45
C ASN A 75 -31.82 35.80 29.36
N VAL A 76 -31.70 34.50 29.10
CA VAL A 76 -32.76 33.52 29.22
C VAL A 76 -32.40 32.55 30.32
N PRO A 77 -32.92 32.68 31.52
CA PRO A 77 -32.62 31.77 32.62
C PRO A 77 -33.55 30.58 32.58
N GLN A 78 -33.36 29.66 31.63
CA GLN A 78 -34.08 28.38 31.60
C GLN A 78 -33.12 27.25 31.34
N SER A 79 -33.32 26.12 32.02
CA SER A 79 -32.51 24.92 31.75
C SER A 79 -32.78 24.37 30.33
N PRO A 80 -31.85 23.73 29.66
CA PRO A 80 -32.04 23.14 28.34
C PRO A 80 -33.26 22.20 28.27
N GLU A 81 -33.60 21.53 29.37
CA GLU A 81 -34.74 20.62 29.47
C GLU A 81 -36.09 21.35 29.53
N GLU A 82 -36.16 22.50 30.21
CA GLU A 82 -37.37 23.35 30.26
C GLU A 82 -37.62 23.99 28.90
N TYR A 83 -36.54 24.42 28.23
CA TYR A 83 -36.63 24.97 26.89
C TYR A 83 -37.10 23.95 25.86
N TYR A 84 -36.62 22.71 25.99
CA TYR A 84 -37.04 21.58 25.14
C TYR A 84 -38.53 21.26 25.33
N ARG A 85 -39.03 21.28 26.57
CA ARG A 85 -40.46 21.05 26.85
C ARG A 85 -41.34 22.17 26.27
N ALA A 86 -40.97 23.42 26.52
CA ALA A 86 -41.72 24.58 26.00
C ALA A 86 -41.76 24.59 24.47
N PHE A 87 -40.62 24.29 23.80
CA PHE A 87 -40.55 24.21 22.36
C PHE A 87 -41.36 23.02 21.80
N THR A 88 -41.39 21.92 22.50
CA THR A 88 -42.20 20.75 22.10
C THR A 88 -43.70 21.06 22.21
N GLU A 89 -44.14 21.86 23.18
CA GLU A 89 -45.55 22.35 23.32
C GLU A 89 -45.88 23.33 22.20
N GLU A 90 -44.95 24.23 21.86
CA GLU A 90 -45.14 25.16 20.72
C GLU A 90 -45.27 24.41 19.38
N LEU A 91 -44.43 23.41 19.17
CA LEU A 91 -44.51 22.54 17.99
C LEU A 91 -45.90 21.85 17.90
N ARG A 92 -46.41 21.40 19.02
CA ARG A 92 -47.73 20.79 19.10
C ARG A 92 -48.86 21.80 18.77
N ALA A 93 -48.73 23.05 19.23
CA ALA A 93 -49.67 24.11 18.92
C ALA A 93 -49.65 24.49 17.43
N CYS A 94 -48.45 24.52 16.80
CA CYS A 94 -48.29 24.82 15.37
C CYS A 94 -48.70 23.67 14.46
N SER A 95 -48.76 22.43 14.93
CA SER A 95 -49.07 21.26 14.09
C SER A 95 -50.58 21.13 13.80
N GLY A 96 -51.46 21.79 14.51
CA GLY A 96 -52.93 21.78 14.27
C GLY A 96 -53.52 20.36 14.30
N ALA A 97 -54.14 19.95 13.20
CA ALA A 97 -54.73 18.62 13.02
C ALA A 97 -53.74 17.54 12.48
N ALA A 98 -52.46 17.86 12.27
CA ALA A 98 -51.50 16.94 11.74
C ALA A 98 -51.16 15.82 12.74
N ARG A 99 -51.06 14.57 12.25
CA ARG A 99 -50.74 13.39 13.07
C ARG A 99 -49.23 13.30 13.41
N SER A 100 -48.39 14.04 12.70
CA SER A 100 -46.93 14.06 12.88
C SER A 100 -46.38 15.47 12.72
N VAL A 101 -45.30 15.77 13.46
CA VAL A 101 -44.58 17.05 13.42
C VAL A 101 -43.29 16.87 12.61
N SER A 102 -43.16 17.64 11.53
CA SER A 102 -41.98 17.63 10.62
C SER A 102 -41.07 18.85 10.84
N THR A 103 -39.95 18.89 10.14
CA THR A 103 -39.00 20.01 10.13
C THR A 103 -39.66 21.34 9.67
N ALA A 104 -40.66 21.29 8.80
CA ALA A 104 -41.41 22.46 8.34
C ALA A 104 -42.28 23.08 9.45
N HIS A 105 -42.84 22.27 10.35
CA HIS A 105 -43.56 22.76 11.53
C HIS A 105 -42.61 23.43 12.52
N ALA A 106 -41.36 22.93 12.63
CA ALA A 106 -40.31 23.56 13.42
C ALA A 106 -39.93 24.93 12.84
N LEU A 107 -39.75 25.03 11.52
CA LEU A 107 -39.53 26.30 10.83
C LEU A 107 -40.65 27.28 11.08
N ARG A 108 -41.91 26.83 11.03
CA ARG A 108 -43.10 27.65 11.32
C ARG A 108 -43.10 28.19 12.75
N ALA A 109 -42.77 27.37 13.74
CA ALA A 109 -42.67 27.79 15.14
C ALA A 109 -41.54 28.82 15.34
N ILE A 110 -40.43 28.66 14.68
CA ILE A 110 -39.27 29.56 14.73
C ILE A 110 -39.62 30.93 14.13
N VAL A 111 -40.20 30.93 12.93
CA VAL A 111 -40.58 32.18 12.23
C VAL A 111 -41.70 32.91 12.95
N GLY A 112 -42.55 32.19 13.71
CA GLY A 112 -43.61 32.77 14.52
C GLY A 112 -43.13 33.54 15.77
N ASP A 113 -41.93 33.27 16.25
CA ASP A 113 -41.38 33.88 17.45
C ASP A 113 -40.49 35.10 17.10
N ARG A 114 -41.07 36.27 17.13
CA ARG A 114 -40.43 37.55 16.82
C ARG A 114 -39.32 37.96 17.79
N THR A 115 -39.11 37.25 18.88
CA THR A 115 -38.05 37.55 19.85
C THR A 115 -36.69 37.03 19.44
N THR A 116 -36.62 36.02 18.54
CA THR A 116 -35.39 35.39 18.10
C THR A 116 -34.66 36.18 17.02
N ALA A 117 -33.33 36.06 16.98
CA ALA A 117 -32.49 36.65 15.94
C ALA A 117 -32.87 36.05 14.57
N THR A 118 -33.14 34.77 14.55
CA THR A 118 -33.52 34.00 13.36
C THR A 118 -34.79 34.52 12.71
N SER A 119 -35.88 34.77 13.50
CA SER A 119 -37.14 35.27 12.96
C SER A 119 -36.96 36.62 12.26
N ARG A 120 -36.17 37.54 12.87
CA ARG A 120 -35.87 38.84 12.27
C ARG A 120 -35.10 38.73 10.98
N VAL A 121 -34.10 37.84 10.92
CA VAL A 121 -33.33 37.63 9.71
C VAL A 121 -34.16 37.02 8.59
N LEU A 122 -34.98 36.00 8.88
CA LEU A 122 -35.85 35.36 7.89
C LEU A 122 -36.91 36.33 7.34
N GLU A 123 -37.49 37.22 8.22
CA GLU A 123 -38.46 38.23 7.81
C GLU A 123 -37.85 39.26 6.83
N MET A 124 -36.53 39.59 6.93
CA MET A 124 -35.84 40.46 5.98
C MET A 124 -35.76 39.85 4.56
N TYR A 125 -35.79 38.55 4.46
CA TYR A 125 -35.80 37.80 3.19
C TYR A 125 -37.19 37.39 2.74
N GLY A 126 -38.24 37.93 3.39
CA GLY A 126 -39.63 37.72 3.03
C GLY A 126 -40.24 36.39 3.53
N ILE A 127 -39.50 35.65 4.36
CA ILE A 127 -39.98 34.41 4.95
C ILE A 127 -40.74 34.73 6.24
N THR A 128 -42.05 34.85 6.12
CA THR A 128 -42.96 35.14 7.23
C THR A 128 -43.77 33.90 7.60
N GLY A 129 -44.37 33.89 8.80
CA GLY A 129 -45.20 32.79 9.24
C GLY A 129 -46.37 32.47 8.31
N THR A 130 -46.99 33.48 7.68
CA THR A 130 -48.05 33.32 6.67
C THR A 130 -47.55 32.62 5.41
N VAL A 131 -46.36 32.95 4.97
CA VAL A 131 -45.71 32.34 3.81
C VAL A 131 -45.41 30.86 4.05
N VAL A 132 -44.88 30.53 5.24
CA VAL A 132 -44.63 29.13 5.63
C VAL A 132 -45.96 28.36 5.78
N ASP A 133 -47.02 28.98 6.27
CA ASP A 133 -48.36 28.37 6.36
C ASP A 133 -48.99 28.10 4.99
N GLU A 134 -48.75 28.98 3.98
CA GLU A 134 -49.20 28.76 2.61
C GLU A 134 -48.45 27.59 1.96
N ASP A 135 -47.14 27.51 2.18
CA ASP A 135 -46.35 26.45 1.64
C ASP A 135 -46.62 25.11 2.33
N LEU A 136 -46.82 25.09 3.63
CA LEU A 136 -47.32 23.92 4.36
C LEU A 136 -48.66 23.40 3.82
N LYS A 137 -49.57 24.29 3.42
CA LYS A 137 -50.85 23.88 2.80
C LYS A 137 -50.66 23.26 1.41
N LYS A 138 -49.70 23.77 0.61
CA LYS A 138 -49.38 23.19 -0.70
C LYS A 138 -48.78 21.80 -0.60
N PHE A 139 -47.94 21.55 0.41
CA PHE A 139 -47.31 20.27 0.67
C PHE A 139 -48.15 19.30 1.52
N ALA A 140 -49.22 19.76 2.16
CA ALA A 140 -50.13 18.97 3.01
C ALA A 140 -51.14 18.06 2.24
N VAL A 141 -51.01 17.93 0.94
CA VAL A 141 -51.77 16.96 0.12
C VAL A 141 -51.06 15.59 0.11
N GLY A 142 -50.84 15.05 1.30
CA GLY A 142 -50.25 13.71 1.45
C GLY A 142 -49.96 13.43 2.91
N ASP A 143 -50.97 12.88 3.54
CA ASP A 143 -50.95 12.51 4.96
C ASP A 143 -50.12 11.21 5.09
N ASP A 144 -48.82 11.29 5.15
CA ASP A 144 -47.96 10.22 5.74
C ASP A 144 -46.48 10.60 5.83
N PHE A 145 -45.84 10.07 6.86
CA PHE A 145 -44.41 10.00 7.15
C PHE A 145 -43.52 9.57 5.97
N ARG A 146 -44.06 9.17 4.87
CA ARG A 146 -43.38 8.75 3.63
C ARG A 146 -42.84 9.92 2.82
N THR A 147 -43.31 11.13 3.08
CA THR A 147 -42.97 12.32 2.26
C THR A 147 -41.53 12.80 2.49
N GLU A 148 -41.00 12.72 3.70
CA GLU A 148 -39.60 13.08 3.97
C GLU A 148 -38.58 12.07 3.36
N ILE A 149 -39.02 10.84 3.07
CA ILE A 149 -38.18 9.80 2.42
C ILE A 149 -38.34 9.85 0.89
N GLN A 150 -39.49 10.27 0.37
CA GLN A 150 -39.77 10.32 -1.07
C GLN A 150 -39.18 11.55 -1.77
N VAL A 151 -38.99 12.66 -1.06
CA VAL A 151 -38.48 13.90 -1.68
C VAL A 151 -36.99 13.82 -1.99
N HIS A 152 -36.24 12.87 -1.42
CA HIS A 152 -34.85 12.59 -1.81
C HIS A 152 -34.71 11.89 -3.18
N MET A 153 -35.84 11.59 -3.87
CA MET A 153 -35.85 10.90 -5.17
C MET A 153 -36.48 11.72 -6.31
N LEU A 154 -36.80 12.99 -6.11
CA LEU A 154 -37.50 13.80 -7.13
C LEU A 154 -36.69 15.03 -7.62
N ASP A 155 -35.39 14.89 -7.76
CA ASP A 155 -34.63 15.79 -8.64
C ASP A 155 -33.95 14.98 -9.71
N PHE A 156 -34.47 15.06 -10.86
CA PHE A 156 -33.92 15.24 -12.18
C PHE A 156 -34.86 14.72 -13.27
N ASN A 157 -35.56 15.71 -13.85
CA ASN A 157 -35.79 15.89 -15.26
C ASN A 157 -36.16 14.76 -16.20
N GLU A 158 -37.15 15.13 -16.81
CA GLU A 158 -37.42 15.31 -18.24
C GLU A 158 -38.25 14.24 -18.89
N GLU A 159 -39.41 14.74 -19.36
CA GLU A 159 -40.15 14.34 -20.55
C GLU A 159 -40.61 12.86 -20.71
N ASN A 160 -41.87 12.68 -20.33
CA ASN A 160 -42.84 11.82 -21.04
C ASN A 160 -42.34 10.50 -21.67
N LYS A 161 -42.35 9.46 -20.85
CA LYS A 161 -42.76 8.09 -21.31
C LYS A 161 -43.47 7.36 -20.15
N PRO A 162 -44.37 6.41 -20.41
CA PRO A 162 -45.31 5.88 -19.42
C PRO A 162 -44.57 5.10 -18.31
N GLU A 163 -44.85 5.48 -17.05
CA GLU A 163 -44.30 4.88 -15.84
C GLU A 163 -44.71 3.41 -15.69
N GLU A 164 -43.75 2.52 -15.80
CA GLU A 164 -43.79 1.23 -15.13
C GLU A 164 -43.52 1.43 -13.64
N LYS A 165 -44.38 0.95 -12.79
CA LYS A 165 -44.26 0.97 -11.32
C LYS A 165 -43.03 0.13 -10.90
N THR A 166 -41.86 0.74 -10.70
CA THR A 166 -40.70 0.10 -10.08
C THR A 166 -40.81 0.16 -8.56
N SER A 167 -41.21 -0.97 -7.97
CA SER A 167 -40.96 -1.26 -6.56
C SER A 167 -39.43 -1.13 -6.30
N SER A 168 -39.00 -0.46 -5.24
CA SER A 168 -37.57 -0.42 -4.83
C SER A 168 -37.12 -1.85 -4.53
N HIS A 169 -36.42 -2.47 -5.47
CA HIS A 169 -35.93 -3.84 -5.34
C HIS A 169 -34.83 -3.87 -4.27
N LEU A 170 -34.87 -4.88 -3.40
CA LEU A 170 -33.77 -5.16 -2.44
C LEU A 170 -32.43 -5.33 -3.17
N LEU A 171 -32.47 -5.78 -4.41
CA LEU A 171 -31.32 -5.86 -5.31
C LEU A 171 -30.60 -4.51 -5.51
N ASP A 172 -31.35 -3.42 -5.70
CA ASP A 172 -30.75 -2.07 -5.85
C ASP A 172 -30.12 -1.55 -4.56
N LYS A 173 -30.53 -2.12 -3.41
CA LYS A 173 -30.00 -1.73 -2.09
C LYS A 173 -28.70 -2.45 -1.73
N PHE A 174 -28.54 -3.70 -2.14
CA PHE A 174 -27.43 -4.57 -1.77
C PHE A 174 -26.55 -5.00 -2.97
N GLY A 175 -26.85 -4.47 -4.15
CA GLY A 175 -26.11 -4.77 -5.37
C GLY A 175 -26.02 -3.58 -6.32
N VAL A 176 -25.12 -3.70 -7.26
CA VAL A 176 -24.87 -2.70 -8.31
C VAL A 176 -25.31 -3.29 -9.65
N ASN A 177 -26.17 -2.58 -10.37
CA ASN A 177 -26.60 -2.98 -11.71
C ASN A 177 -25.54 -2.64 -12.74
N LEU A 178 -24.71 -3.64 -13.11
CA LEU A 178 -23.63 -3.45 -14.06
C LEU A 178 -24.13 -3.16 -15.48
N THR A 179 -25.24 -3.75 -15.91
CA THR A 179 -25.83 -3.49 -17.24
C THR A 179 -26.32 -2.05 -17.37
N ARG A 180 -26.87 -1.47 -16.29
CA ARG A 180 -27.25 -0.05 -16.26
C ARG A 180 -26.03 0.84 -16.32
N MET A 181 -24.98 0.55 -15.51
CA MET A 181 -23.72 1.30 -15.54
C MET A 181 -23.05 1.25 -16.91
N ALA A 182 -23.11 0.09 -17.59
CA ALA A 182 -22.59 -0.04 -18.95
C ALA A 182 -23.33 0.88 -19.94
N ARG A 183 -24.67 0.94 -19.86
CA ARG A 183 -25.48 1.85 -20.69
C ARG A 183 -25.21 3.32 -20.40
N GLU A 184 -24.92 3.66 -19.17
CA GLU A 184 -24.56 5.02 -18.74
C GLU A 184 -23.09 5.39 -19.05
N GLY A 185 -22.32 4.48 -19.62
CA GLY A 185 -20.88 4.71 -19.95
C GLY A 185 -19.99 4.87 -18.73
N LYS A 186 -20.36 4.27 -17.61
CA LYS A 186 -19.62 4.31 -16.34
C LYS A 186 -18.66 3.14 -16.15
N ILE A 187 -18.64 2.20 -17.08
CA ILE A 187 -17.75 1.03 -17.07
C ILE A 187 -16.63 1.26 -18.08
N ASP A 188 -15.40 0.99 -17.68
CA ASP A 188 -14.24 1.10 -18.53
C ASP A 188 -14.23 0.02 -19.63
N PRO A 189 -13.70 0.31 -20.83
CA PRO A 189 -13.57 -0.67 -21.90
C PRO A 189 -12.68 -1.84 -21.49
N VAL A 190 -13.19 -3.06 -21.62
CA VAL A 190 -12.43 -4.28 -21.29
C VAL A 190 -11.77 -4.83 -22.54
N VAL A 191 -10.46 -5.09 -22.46
CA VAL A 191 -9.61 -5.55 -23.58
C VAL A 191 -8.84 -6.78 -23.17
N GLY A 192 -8.64 -7.70 -24.10
CA GLY A 192 -7.81 -8.90 -23.92
C GLY A 192 -8.47 -10.02 -23.11
N ARG A 193 -9.80 -9.97 -22.94
CA ARG A 193 -10.61 -10.99 -22.23
C ARG A 193 -11.73 -11.56 -23.09
N GLU A 194 -11.60 -11.44 -24.40
CA GLU A 194 -12.65 -11.84 -25.35
C GLU A 194 -12.97 -13.33 -25.23
N GLN A 195 -11.97 -14.20 -25.07
CA GLN A 195 -12.12 -15.64 -24.97
C GLN A 195 -12.82 -16.06 -23.68
N GLU A 196 -12.43 -15.46 -22.56
CA GLU A 196 -13.04 -15.74 -21.27
C GLU A 196 -14.49 -15.25 -21.23
N ILE A 197 -14.79 -14.05 -21.76
CA ILE A 197 -16.16 -13.52 -21.87
C ILE A 197 -17.00 -14.44 -22.74
N GLU A 198 -16.51 -14.85 -23.91
CA GLU A 198 -17.21 -15.79 -24.80
C GLU A 198 -17.48 -17.12 -24.09
N ARG A 199 -16.51 -17.62 -23.32
CA ARG A 199 -16.67 -18.84 -22.54
C ARG A 199 -17.73 -18.71 -21.47
N VAL A 200 -17.79 -17.58 -20.78
CA VAL A 200 -18.85 -17.25 -19.79
C VAL A 200 -20.21 -17.22 -20.47
N VAL A 201 -20.33 -16.56 -21.62
CA VAL A 201 -21.56 -16.53 -22.44
C VAL A 201 -22.02 -17.93 -22.84
N GLN A 202 -21.11 -18.77 -23.32
CA GLN A 202 -21.39 -20.17 -23.68
C GLN A 202 -21.91 -20.96 -22.48
N ILE A 203 -21.33 -20.77 -21.27
CA ILE A 203 -21.75 -21.48 -20.07
C ILE A 203 -23.13 -20.98 -19.62
N LEU A 204 -23.36 -19.68 -19.59
CA LEU A 204 -24.64 -19.06 -19.20
C LEU A 204 -25.79 -19.53 -20.12
N SER A 205 -25.51 -19.82 -21.39
CA SER A 205 -26.49 -20.32 -22.39
C SER A 205 -26.81 -21.81 -22.26
N ARG A 206 -26.17 -22.56 -21.36
CA ARG A 206 -26.42 -24.00 -21.18
C ARG A 206 -27.71 -24.26 -20.41
N ARG A 207 -28.35 -25.42 -20.69
CA ARG A 207 -29.52 -25.87 -19.94
C ARG A 207 -29.20 -26.36 -18.53
N LYS A 208 -28.01 -26.95 -18.32
CA LYS A 208 -27.50 -27.47 -17.05
C LYS A 208 -26.05 -27.01 -16.87
N LYS A 209 -25.59 -26.84 -15.62
CA LYS A 209 -24.27 -26.30 -15.30
C LYS A 209 -24.06 -24.94 -15.97
N ASN A 210 -25.04 -24.06 -15.81
CA ASN A 210 -25.08 -22.73 -16.40
C ASN A 210 -24.52 -21.62 -15.49
N ASN A 211 -23.85 -21.99 -14.42
CA ASN A 211 -23.19 -21.06 -13.53
C ASN A 211 -21.67 -21.11 -13.76
N PRO A 212 -21.06 -20.11 -14.42
CA PRO A 212 -19.61 -20.02 -14.53
C PRO A 212 -18.99 -19.61 -13.20
N ILE A 213 -17.81 -20.15 -12.91
CA ILE A 213 -16.97 -19.66 -11.82
C ILE A 213 -15.60 -19.28 -12.37
N LEU A 214 -15.23 -18.02 -12.19
CA LEU A 214 -13.95 -17.44 -12.58
C LEU A 214 -12.92 -17.77 -11.52
N ILE A 215 -11.89 -18.52 -11.88
CA ILE A 215 -10.82 -18.95 -10.97
C ILE A 215 -9.51 -18.35 -11.43
N GLY A 216 -8.85 -17.61 -10.55
CA GLY A 216 -7.55 -17.00 -10.84
C GLY A 216 -7.04 -16.22 -9.65
N GLU A 217 -5.77 -15.84 -9.71
CA GLU A 217 -5.11 -15.06 -8.66
C GLU A 217 -5.78 -13.68 -8.45
N ALA A 218 -5.50 -13.05 -7.31
CA ALA A 218 -5.95 -11.68 -7.07
C ALA A 218 -5.34 -10.71 -8.10
N GLY A 219 -6.14 -9.76 -8.60
CA GLY A 219 -5.65 -8.75 -9.54
C GLY A 219 -5.51 -9.20 -11.01
N VAL A 220 -5.93 -10.44 -11.38
CA VAL A 220 -5.88 -10.86 -12.79
C VAL A 220 -7.03 -10.32 -13.65
N GLY A 221 -7.99 -9.58 -13.08
CA GLY A 221 -9.11 -8.98 -13.80
C GLY A 221 -10.34 -9.87 -13.91
N LYS A 222 -10.67 -10.69 -12.91
CA LYS A 222 -11.90 -11.50 -12.85
C LYS A 222 -13.16 -10.63 -12.95
N SER A 223 -13.23 -9.53 -12.20
CA SER A 223 -14.35 -8.59 -12.21
C SER A 223 -14.48 -7.88 -13.56
N ALA A 224 -13.35 -7.54 -14.22
CA ALA A 224 -13.34 -6.94 -15.55
C ALA A 224 -14.01 -7.85 -16.62
N ILE A 225 -13.90 -9.18 -16.53
CA ILE A 225 -14.60 -10.11 -17.43
C ILE A 225 -16.12 -9.95 -17.32
N VAL A 226 -16.60 -9.74 -16.10
CA VAL A 226 -18.04 -9.57 -15.82
C VAL A 226 -18.52 -8.19 -16.28
N GLU A 227 -17.70 -7.17 -16.10
CA GLU A 227 -17.93 -5.82 -16.62
C GLU A 227 -17.95 -5.82 -18.15
N GLY A 228 -17.02 -6.54 -18.79
CA GLY A 228 -16.99 -6.73 -20.23
C GLY A 228 -18.23 -7.47 -20.75
N LEU A 229 -18.74 -8.44 -20.01
CA LEU A 229 -20.03 -9.08 -20.32
C LEU A 229 -21.20 -8.06 -20.23
N ALA A 230 -21.21 -7.22 -19.21
CA ALA A 230 -22.23 -6.16 -19.06
C ALA A 230 -22.19 -5.16 -20.23
N LEU A 231 -20.99 -4.77 -20.70
CA LEU A 231 -20.82 -3.94 -21.89
C LEU A 231 -21.36 -4.62 -23.15
N ARG A 232 -21.07 -5.89 -23.37
CA ARG A 232 -21.59 -6.66 -24.53
C ARG A 232 -23.12 -6.85 -24.46
N ILE A 233 -23.70 -7.01 -23.29
CA ILE A 233 -25.15 -7.05 -23.12
C ILE A 233 -25.76 -5.67 -23.45
N ALA A 234 -25.13 -4.60 -22.99
CA ALA A 234 -25.60 -3.24 -23.23
C ALA A 234 -25.51 -2.82 -24.71
N SER A 235 -24.46 -3.30 -25.44
CA SER A 235 -24.28 -3.04 -26.89
C SER A 235 -25.09 -4.01 -27.78
N GLY A 236 -25.67 -5.07 -27.20
CA GLY A 236 -26.40 -6.08 -27.98
C GLY A 236 -25.50 -7.09 -28.70
N GLU A 237 -24.22 -7.18 -28.37
CA GLU A 237 -23.23 -8.08 -28.95
C GLU A 237 -23.21 -9.47 -28.27
N VAL A 238 -24.39 -9.98 -27.90
CA VAL A 238 -24.55 -11.26 -27.21
C VAL A 238 -25.66 -12.09 -27.86
N PRO A 239 -25.65 -13.42 -27.72
CA PRO A 239 -26.73 -14.26 -28.21
C PRO A 239 -28.08 -13.85 -27.60
N TYR A 240 -29.16 -14.06 -28.37
CA TYR A 240 -30.54 -13.72 -27.95
C TYR A 240 -30.93 -14.30 -26.58
N THR A 241 -30.31 -15.43 -26.17
CA THR A 241 -30.58 -16.11 -24.89
C THR A 241 -30.22 -15.30 -23.66
N ILE A 242 -29.32 -14.33 -23.81
CA ILE A 242 -28.84 -13.46 -22.73
C ILE A 242 -28.96 -11.96 -23.04
N ALA A 243 -29.50 -11.60 -24.22
CA ALA A 243 -29.63 -10.20 -24.65
C ALA A 243 -30.52 -9.35 -23.73
N ASP A 244 -31.59 -9.96 -23.21
CA ASP A 244 -32.56 -9.29 -22.32
C ASP A 244 -32.20 -9.45 -20.83
N LYS A 245 -31.04 -10.05 -20.51
CA LYS A 245 -30.61 -10.28 -19.13
C LYS A 245 -30.03 -9.02 -18.51
N THR A 246 -30.28 -8.87 -17.23
CA THR A 246 -29.67 -7.81 -16.40
C THR A 246 -28.63 -8.42 -15.47
N LEU A 247 -27.43 -7.83 -15.43
CA LEU A 247 -26.32 -8.28 -14.61
C LEU A 247 -26.17 -7.41 -13.37
N PHE A 248 -26.28 -8.04 -12.20
CA PHE A 248 -26.10 -7.39 -10.89
C PHE A 248 -24.86 -7.93 -10.18
N SER A 249 -24.01 -7.04 -9.70
CA SER A 249 -22.95 -7.38 -8.75
C SER A 249 -23.49 -7.31 -7.34
N LEU A 250 -23.48 -8.41 -6.60
CA LEU A 250 -23.99 -8.51 -5.23
C LEU A 250 -22.87 -8.26 -4.24
N ASP A 251 -23.03 -7.27 -3.37
CA ASP A 251 -22.13 -7.03 -2.24
C ASP A 251 -22.62 -7.79 -0.99
N VAL A 252 -21.95 -8.90 -0.72
CA VAL A 252 -22.25 -9.76 0.44
C VAL A 252 -21.95 -9.09 1.76
N SER A 253 -20.92 -8.23 1.79
CA SER A 253 -20.50 -7.52 2.98
C SER A 253 -21.59 -6.54 3.45
N SER A 254 -22.26 -5.88 2.51
CA SER A 254 -23.35 -4.95 2.81
C SER A 254 -24.61 -5.65 3.35
N LEU A 255 -24.83 -6.93 2.99
CA LEU A 255 -25.93 -7.74 3.53
C LEU A 255 -25.76 -8.05 5.03
N VAL A 256 -24.51 -8.24 5.46
CA VAL A 256 -24.17 -8.51 6.87
C VAL A 256 -24.13 -7.22 7.68
N ALA A 257 -23.77 -6.11 7.06
CA ALA A 257 -23.61 -4.83 7.73
C ALA A 257 -24.93 -4.35 8.37
N GLY A 258 -24.87 -3.94 9.63
CA GLY A 258 -26.01 -3.42 10.41
C GLY A 258 -26.98 -4.47 10.95
N THR A 259 -26.72 -5.77 10.79
CA THR A 259 -27.49 -6.83 11.47
C THR A 259 -26.95 -7.06 12.87
N LYS A 260 -27.79 -6.94 13.90
CA LYS A 260 -27.44 -7.21 15.29
C LYS A 260 -27.63 -8.67 15.68
N PHE A 261 -28.52 -9.37 14.98
CA PHE A 261 -28.89 -10.75 15.25
C PHE A 261 -28.85 -11.60 13.99
N ARG A 262 -28.46 -12.86 14.14
CA ARG A 262 -28.37 -13.85 13.07
C ARG A 262 -29.68 -13.96 12.25
N GLY A 263 -30.83 -13.92 12.91
CA GLY A 263 -32.14 -14.02 12.25
C GLY A 263 -32.47 -12.87 11.31
N GLU A 264 -31.97 -11.66 11.57
CA GLU A 264 -32.19 -10.50 10.68
C GLU A 264 -31.45 -10.66 9.34
N PHE A 265 -30.25 -11.24 9.39
CA PHE A 265 -29.47 -11.54 8.19
C PHE A 265 -30.12 -12.67 7.37
N GLU A 266 -30.53 -13.75 8.05
CA GLU A 266 -31.23 -14.88 7.40
C GLU A 266 -32.52 -14.40 6.71
N GLU A 267 -33.30 -13.55 7.35
CA GLU A 267 -34.50 -12.96 6.80
C GLU A 267 -34.24 -12.08 5.56
N ARG A 268 -33.22 -11.21 5.61
CA ARG A 268 -32.80 -10.38 4.47
C ARG A 268 -32.36 -11.23 3.28
N MET A 269 -31.55 -12.27 3.54
CA MET A 269 -31.09 -13.18 2.51
C MET A 269 -32.25 -13.95 1.87
N GLN A 270 -33.24 -14.36 2.68
CA GLN A 270 -34.41 -15.07 2.18
C GLN A 270 -35.29 -14.17 1.30
N GLN A 271 -35.51 -12.93 1.73
CA GLN A 271 -36.22 -11.91 0.96
C GLN A 271 -35.52 -11.62 -0.37
N LEU A 272 -34.19 -11.49 -0.37
CA LEU A 272 -33.38 -11.31 -1.58
C LEU A 272 -33.52 -12.51 -2.53
N LEU A 273 -33.46 -13.73 -2.00
CA LEU A 273 -33.64 -14.95 -2.82
C LEU A 273 -35.02 -15.04 -3.43
N ASP A 274 -36.08 -14.65 -2.70
CA ASP A 274 -37.45 -14.64 -3.20
C ASP A 274 -37.65 -13.60 -4.30
N GLU A 275 -36.97 -12.45 -4.19
CA GLU A 275 -36.95 -11.45 -5.25
C GLU A 275 -36.25 -11.95 -6.50
N LEU A 276 -35.06 -12.54 -6.33
CA LEU A 276 -34.28 -13.15 -7.43
C LEU A 276 -34.99 -14.28 -8.14
N ARG A 277 -35.74 -15.12 -7.42
CA ARG A 277 -36.58 -16.16 -8.03
C ARG A 277 -37.68 -15.59 -8.92
N LYS A 278 -38.20 -14.40 -8.60
CA LYS A 278 -39.20 -13.70 -9.41
C LYS A 278 -38.57 -13.02 -10.62
N ALA A 279 -37.35 -12.55 -10.50
CA ALA A 279 -36.60 -11.84 -11.53
C ALA A 279 -35.78 -12.82 -12.39
N LYS A 280 -36.47 -13.63 -13.24
CA LYS A 280 -35.87 -14.67 -14.09
C LYS A 280 -34.82 -14.16 -15.10
N ASP A 281 -34.83 -12.86 -15.37
CA ASP A 281 -33.92 -12.22 -16.33
C ASP A 281 -32.70 -11.58 -15.67
N THR A 282 -32.45 -11.96 -14.42
CA THR A 282 -31.33 -11.43 -13.63
C THR A 282 -30.21 -12.49 -13.54
N ILE A 283 -28.97 -12.04 -13.83
CA ILE A 283 -27.74 -12.79 -13.57
C ILE A 283 -27.04 -12.09 -12.40
N ILE A 284 -26.60 -12.85 -11.40
CA ILE A 284 -25.92 -12.33 -10.24
C ILE A 284 -24.42 -12.60 -10.38
N PHE A 285 -23.62 -11.57 -10.19
CA PHE A 285 -22.18 -11.71 -9.98
C PHE A 285 -21.89 -11.65 -8.48
N ILE A 286 -21.14 -12.62 -8.00
CA ILE A 286 -20.67 -12.70 -6.62
C ILE A 286 -19.15 -12.79 -6.65
N ASP A 287 -18.51 -11.69 -6.24
CA ASP A 287 -17.08 -11.70 -6.03
C ASP A 287 -16.75 -12.41 -4.72
N GLU A 288 -15.59 -13.03 -4.63
CA GLU A 288 -15.17 -13.82 -3.46
C GLU A 288 -16.26 -14.81 -2.97
N ILE A 289 -16.84 -15.57 -3.92
CA ILE A 289 -17.96 -16.49 -3.63
C ILE A 289 -17.66 -17.49 -2.50
N HIS A 290 -16.39 -17.77 -2.23
CA HIS A 290 -15.93 -18.61 -1.13
C HIS A 290 -16.35 -18.08 0.24
N THR A 291 -16.50 -16.75 0.40
CA THR A 291 -16.96 -16.11 1.66
C THR A 291 -18.36 -16.53 2.04
N ILE A 292 -19.18 -16.83 1.04
CA ILE A 292 -20.55 -17.28 1.24
C ILE A 292 -20.61 -18.79 1.52
N VAL A 293 -19.70 -19.55 0.91
CA VAL A 293 -19.75 -21.03 0.90
C VAL A 293 -18.93 -21.61 2.07
N GLY A 294 -17.79 -20.96 2.43
CA GLY A 294 -16.85 -21.43 3.43
C GLY A 294 -17.16 -21.07 4.88
N ALA A 295 -18.18 -20.28 5.16
CA ALA A 295 -18.48 -19.72 6.48
C ALA A 295 -18.92 -20.74 7.55
N GLY A 296 -18.73 -22.04 7.35
CA GLY A 296 -19.20 -23.11 8.25
C GLY A 296 -18.18 -23.70 9.23
N SER A 297 -16.91 -23.28 9.21
CA SER A 297 -15.85 -23.99 9.96
C SER A 297 -15.44 -23.36 11.32
N THR A 298 -15.85 -22.16 11.65
CA THR A 298 -15.59 -21.51 12.93
C THR A 298 -16.87 -21.37 13.75
N GLN A 299 -16.85 -21.80 15.01
CA GLN A 299 -17.97 -21.63 15.96
C GLN A 299 -18.34 -20.15 16.06
N GLY A 300 -19.47 -19.76 15.44
CA GLY A 300 -19.98 -18.37 15.43
C GLY A 300 -20.04 -17.70 14.06
N SER A 301 -19.57 -18.31 12.98
CA SER A 301 -19.71 -17.75 11.64
C SER A 301 -21.13 -17.93 11.08
N LEU A 302 -21.59 -16.89 10.39
CA LEU A 302 -22.91 -16.83 9.78
C LEU A 302 -23.08 -17.94 8.72
N ASP A 303 -24.06 -18.81 8.90
CA ASP A 303 -24.36 -19.96 8.00
C ASP A 303 -25.02 -19.52 6.67
N THR A 304 -24.44 -18.54 6.00
CA THR A 304 -24.89 -18.03 4.69
C THR A 304 -24.95 -19.14 3.64
N ALA A 305 -23.98 -20.07 3.76
CA ALA A 305 -23.88 -21.23 2.90
C ALA A 305 -25.17 -22.08 2.89
N ASN A 306 -25.79 -22.30 4.04
CA ASN A 306 -26.96 -23.16 4.14
C ASN A 306 -28.22 -22.56 3.50
N ILE A 307 -28.27 -21.24 3.30
CA ILE A 307 -29.39 -20.55 2.66
C ILE A 307 -29.22 -20.51 1.13
N LEU A 308 -28.00 -20.20 0.65
CA LEU A 308 -27.70 -20.07 -0.80
C LEU A 308 -27.46 -21.40 -1.49
N LYS A 309 -26.84 -22.38 -0.82
CA LYS A 309 -26.54 -23.70 -1.35
C LYS A 309 -27.76 -24.39 -1.97
N PRO A 310 -28.93 -24.44 -1.33
CA PRO A 310 -30.12 -25.06 -1.93
C PRO A 310 -30.61 -24.36 -3.20
N ALA A 311 -30.58 -23.04 -3.25
CA ALA A 311 -31.00 -22.25 -4.39
C ALA A 311 -30.05 -22.42 -5.58
N LEU A 312 -28.74 -22.38 -5.33
CA LEU A 312 -27.70 -22.67 -6.32
C LEU A 312 -27.76 -24.14 -6.80
N ALA A 313 -27.94 -25.09 -5.86
CA ALA A 313 -28.03 -26.50 -6.18
C ALA A 313 -29.27 -26.85 -6.99
N ARG A 314 -30.39 -26.16 -6.82
CA ARG A 314 -31.61 -26.36 -7.62
C ARG A 314 -31.58 -25.66 -8.98
N GLY A 315 -30.62 -24.77 -9.21
CA GLY A 315 -30.53 -23.95 -10.43
C GLY A 315 -31.64 -22.90 -10.54
N GLU A 316 -32.13 -22.43 -9.39
CA GLU A 316 -33.12 -21.37 -9.28
C GLU A 316 -32.49 -19.98 -9.56
N LEU A 317 -31.18 -19.89 -9.42
CA LEU A 317 -30.40 -18.67 -9.64
C LEU A 317 -29.39 -18.90 -10.76
N GLN A 318 -29.22 -17.90 -11.61
CA GLN A 318 -28.15 -17.83 -12.59
C GLN A 318 -27.03 -16.95 -12.03
N THR A 319 -25.88 -17.57 -11.74
CA THR A 319 -24.82 -16.90 -10.95
C THR A 319 -23.46 -17.03 -11.64
N ILE A 320 -22.71 -15.93 -11.64
CA ILE A 320 -21.29 -15.90 -11.96
C ILE A 320 -20.54 -15.76 -10.65
N GLY A 321 -19.68 -16.71 -10.31
CA GLY A 321 -18.81 -16.60 -9.12
C GLY A 321 -17.38 -16.19 -9.51
N ALA A 322 -16.66 -15.51 -8.62
CA ALA A 322 -15.22 -15.31 -8.74
C ALA A 322 -14.53 -15.73 -7.44
N THR A 323 -13.36 -16.37 -7.56
CA THR A 323 -12.58 -16.83 -6.42
C THR A 323 -11.12 -17.11 -6.82
N THR A 324 -10.25 -17.37 -5.87
CA THR A 324 -8.88 -17.85 -6.11
C THR A 324 -8.87 -19.38 -6.29
N LEU A 325 -7.74 -19.94 -6.76
CA LEU A 325 -7.62 -21.38 -6.97
C LEU A 325 -7.64 -22.15 -5.64
N ASP A 326 -6.99 -21.63 -4.62
CA ASP A 326 -6.89 -22.28 -3.31
C ASP A 326 -8.24 -22.28 -2.58
N GLU A 327 -8.94 -21.14 -2.58
CA GLU A 327 -10.26 -21.02 -1.99
C GLU A 327 -11.31 -21.83 -2.75
N TYR A 328 -11.13 -21.97 -4.08
CA TYR A 328 -11.98 -22.85 -4.88
C TYR A 328 -11.85 -24.31 -4.41
N ARG A 329 -10.62 -24.81 -4.23
CA ARG A 329 -10.35 -26.17 -3.76
C ARG A 329 -10.89 -26.43 -2.37
N GLU A 330 -10.66 -25.49 -1.45
CA GLU A 330 -11.08 -25.65 -0.06
C GLU A 330 -12.59 -25.60 0.12
N ASN A 331 -13.28 -24.67 -0.56
CA ASN A 331 -14.67 -24.34 -0.24
C ASN A 331 -15.69 -24.89 -1.26
N ILE A 332 -15.33 -25.02 -2.53
CA ILE A 332 -16.27 -25.37 -3.61
C ILE A 332 -16.03 -26.78 -4.15
N GLU A 333 -14.79 -27.14 -4.43
CA GLU A 333 -14.43 -28.47 -4.96
C GLU A 333 -14.66 -29.57 -3.92
N SER A 334 -14.47 -29.26 -2.64
CA SER A 334 -14.76 -30.16 -1.51
C SER A 334 -16.27 -30.47 -1.37
N ASP A 335 -17.14 -29.59 -1.87
CA ASP A 335 -18.59 -29.76 -1.84
C ASP A 335 -19.14 -30.29 -3.19
N SER A 336 -19.42 -31.58 -3.26
CA SER A 336 -19.90 -32.25 -4.48
C SER A 336 -21.22 -31.72 -5.04
N ALA A 337 -22.05 -31.04 -4.23
CA ALA A 337 -23.32 -30.45 -4.68
C ALA A 337 -23.06 -29.13 -5.44
N LEU A 338 -22.09 -28.33 -5.02
CA LEU A 338 -21.69 -27.10 -5.68
C LEU A 338 -20.83 -27.38 -6.92
N GLU A 339 -19.87 -28.27 -6.83
CA GLU A 339 -18.98 -28.63 -7.95
C GLU A 339 -19.77 -29.05 -9.20
N ARG A 340 -20.87 -29.80 -9.01
CA ARG A 340 -21.74 -30.22 -10.12
C ARG A 340 -22.55 -29.09 -10.76
N ARG A 341 -22.60 -27.90 -10.16
CA ARG A 341 -23.40 -26.75 -10.62
C ARG A 341 -22.56 -25.65 -11.25
N PHE A 342 -21.34 -25.51 -10.79
CA PHE A 342 -20.41 -24.53 -11.34
C PHE A 342 -19.55 -25.13 -12.45
N GLN A 343 -19.27 -24.30 -13.47
CA GLN A 343 -18.33 -24.62 -14.54
C GLN A 343 -17.10 -23.74 -14.43
N LYS A 344 -15.95 -24.35 -14.28
CA LYS A 344 -14.66 -23.63 -14.13
C LYS A 344 -14.31 -22.85 -15.40
N VAL A 345 -13.89 -21.60 -15.21
CA VAL A 345 -13.25 -20.74 -16.20
C VAL A 345 -11.97 -20.22 -15.55
N VAL A 346 -10.83 -20.71 -16.01
CA VAL A 346 -9.54 -20.28 -15.49
C VAL A 346 -9.17 -18.95 -16.12
N VAL A 347 -8.78 -17.98 -15.28
CA VAL A 347 -8.38 -16.64 -15.68
C VAL A 347 -6.89 -16.49 -15.38
N GLU A 348 -6.08 -16.50 -16.43
CA GLU A 348 -4.65 -16.34 -16.32
C GLU A 348 -4.25 -14.84 -16.26
N PRO A 349 -3.09 -14.50 -15.66
CA PRO A 349 -2.54 -13.16 -15.74
C PRO A 349 -2.36 -12.73 -17.21
N THR A 350 -2.57 -11.45 -17.48
CA THR A 350 -2.35 -10.89 -18.82
C THR A 350 -0.87 -10.87 -19.19
N THR A 351 -0.56 -11.01 -20.48
CA THR A 351 0.80 -10.83 -20.99
C THR A 351 1.21 -9.34 -20.90
N PRO A 352 2.53 -9.02 -20.91
CA PRO A 352 2.98 -7.63 -20.95
C PRO A 352 2.38 -6.81 -22.09
N ASP A 353 2.26 -7.39 -23.29
CA ASP A 353 1.70 -6.71 -24.47
C ASP A 353 0.20 -6.44 -24.30
N GLN A 354 -0.55 -7.43 -23.79
CA GLN A 354 -1.97 -7.23 -23.46
C GLN A 354 -2.16 -6.18 -22.37
N THR A 355 -1.30 -6.21 -21.34
CA THR A 355 -1.33 -5.21 -20.25
C THR A 355 -1.08 -3.81 -20.79
N LEU A 356 -0.13 -3.62 -21.70
CA LEU A 356 0.13 -2.34 -22.34
C LEU A 356 -1.09 -1.83 -23.12
N GLN A 357 -1.77 -2.71 -23.85
CA GLN A 357 -3.02 -2.36 -24.55
C GLN A 357 -4.13 -1.96 -23.57
N ILE A 358 -4.26 -2.66 -22.45
CA ILE A 358 -5.21 -2.31 -21.39
C ILE A 358 -4.88 -0.91 -20.86
N LEU A 359 -3.62 -0.64 -20.48
CA LEU A 359 -3.22 0.67 -19.97
C LEU A 359 -3.53 1.81 -20.97
N ARG A 360 -3.24 1.61 -22.27
CA ARG A 360 -3.57 2.61 -23.30
C ARG A 360 -5.06 2.94 -23.37
N ASN A 361 -5.91 1.94 -23.19
CA ASN A 361 -7.35 2.12 -23.27
C ASN A 361 -7.95 2.80 -22.03
N ILE A 362 -7.40 2.50 -20.84
CA ILE A 362 -7.88 3.09 -19.59
C ILE A 362 -7.21 4.44 -19.28
N ALA A 363 -6.02 4.71 -19.82
CA ALA A 363 -5.26 5.94 -19.58
C ALA A 363 -6.12 7.22 -19.73
N PRO A 364 -6.97 7.41 -20.78
CA PRO A 364 -7.79 8.61 -20.90
C PRO A 364 -8.76 8.84 -19.73
N HIS A 365 -9.18 7.80 -19.02
CA HIS A 365 -10.04 7.91 -17.83
C HIS A 365 -9.25 8.44 -16.64
N TYR A 366 -8.05 7.88 -16.40
CA TYR A 366 -7.13 8.33 -15.35
C TYR A 366 -6.57 9.73 -15.62
N GLU A 367 -6.30 10.07 -16.89
CA GLU A 367 -5.87 11.42 -17.32
C GLU A 367 -6.91 12.48 -16.96
N ARG A 368 -8.17 12.19 -17.21
CA ARG A 368 -9.28 13.11 -16.84
C ARG A 368 -9.45 13.22 -15.32
N HIS A 369 -9.26 12.10 -14.58
CA HIS A 369 -9.40 12.09 -13.13
C HIS A 369 -8.28 12.87 -12.45
N HIS A 370 -7.02 12.59 -12.80
CA HIS A 370 -5.84 13.21 -12.19
C HIS A 370 -5.42 14.52 -12.86
N LYS A 371 -6.06 14.92 -13.98
CA LYS A 371 -5.68 16.10 -14.78
C LYS A 371 -4.22 16.07 -15.21
N VAL A 372 -3.74 14.92 -15.64
CA VAL A 372 -2.39 14.65 -16.13
C VAL A 372 -2.45 14.04 -17.53
N ARG A 373 -1.32 13.88 -18.18
CA ARG A 373 -1.19 13.16 -19.45
C ARG A 373 -0.08 12.11 -19.34
N TYR A 374 -0.37 10.86 -19.67
CA TYR A 374 0.64 9.80 -19.68
C TYR A 374 1.35 9.76 -21.02
N THR A 375 2.68 9.78 -21.01
CA THR A 375 3.48 9.52 -22.21
C THR A 375 3.47 8.03 -22.55
N GLU A 376 3.64 7.67 -23.80
CA GLU A 376 3.73 6.27 -24.23
C GLU A 376 4.88 5.53 -23.52
N GLU A 377 5.99 6.23 -23.30
CA GLU A 377 7.15 5.73 -22.55
C GLU A 377 6.80 5.44 -21.09
N ALA A 378 5.93 6.26 -20.47
CA ALA A 378 5.48 6.02 -19.10
C ALA A 378 4.61 4.76 -19.02
N LEU A 379 3.69 4.56 -19.97
CA LEU A 379 2.86 3.34 -20.01
C LEU A 379 3.70 2.07 -20.22
N GLN A 380 4.70 2.12 -21.10
CA GLN A 380 5.66 1.04 -21.28
C GLN A 380 6.49 0.80 -20.02
N ALA A 381 6.91 1.87 -19.33
CA ALA A 381 7.63 1.78 -18.06
C ALA A 381 6.77 1.15 -16.97
N CYS A 382 5.46 1.47 -16.89
CA CYS A 382 4.53 0.82 -15.96
C CYS A 382 4.57 -0.71 -16.12
N VAL A 383 4.48 -1.22 -17.35
CA VAL A 383 4.48 -2.65 -17.62
C VAL A 383 5.85 -3.28 -17.35
N THR A 384 6.90 -2.69 -17.92
CA THR A 384 8.26 -3.27 -17.85
C THR A 384 8.79 -3.29 -16.43
N LEU A 385 8.65 -2.17 -15.70
CA LEU A 385 9.20 -2.04 -14.36
C LEU A 385 8.38 -2.84 -13.34
N THR A 386 7.05 -2.85 -13.43
CA THR A 386 6.24 -3.68 -12.54
C THR A 386 6.42 -5.17 -12.79
N GLY A 387 6.61 -5.57 -14.06
CA GLY A 387 6.96 -6.94 -14.42
C GLY A 387 8.25 -7.41 -13.77
N ARG A 388 9.25 -6.52 -13.73
CA ARG A 388 10.59 -6.80 -13.21
C ARG A 388 10.69 -6.66 -11.69
N TYR A 389 10.02 -5.65 -11.10
CA TYR A 389 10.26 -5.23 -9.72
C TYR A 389 9.15 -5.55 -8.73
N ILE A 390 7.92 -5.81 -9.20
CA ILE A 390 6.78 -6.20 -8.36
C ILE A 390 6.41 -7.64 -8.71
N THR A 391 6.88 -8.59 -7.89
CA THR A 391 6.74 -10.05 -8.14
C THR A 391 5.61 -10.69 -7.34
N ASP A 392 5.11 -10.01 -6.31
CA ASP A 392 4.07 -10.48 -5.40
C ASP A 392 2.64 -10.22 -5.91
N ARG A 393 2.49 -9.53 -7.05
CA ARG A 393 1.21 -9.19 -7.69
C ARG A 393 1.20 -9.57 -9.17
N PHE A 394 0.01 -9.73 -9.72
CA PHE A 394 -0.19 -10.15 -11.10
C PHE A 394 -0.60 -8.99 -12.02
N PHE A 395 -0.36 -9.17 -13.31
CA PHE A 395 -0.90 -8.30 -14.34
C PHE A 395 -2.40 -8.57 -14.55
N PRO A 396 -3.19 -7.52 -14.89
CA PRO A 396 -2.81 -6.13 -15.17
C PRO A 396 -2.75 -5.22 -13.94
N ASP A 397 -3.29 -5.63 -12.80
CA ASP A 397 -3.55 -4.83 -11.60
C ASP A 397 -2.32 -4.04 -11.13
N LYS A 398 -1.17 -4.72 -10.96
CA LYS A 398 0.06 -4.06 -10.52
C LYS A 398 0.54 -2.92 -11.45
N ALA A 399 0.23 -2.98 -12.74
CA ALA A 399 0.61 -1.94 -13.68
C ALA A 399 -0.39 -0.78 -13.65
N ILE A 400 -1.67 -1.08 -13.43
CA ILE A 400 -2.73 -0.08 -13.23
C ILE A 400 -2.49 0.70 -11.95
N ASP A 401 -2.19 0.01 -10.83
CA ASP A 401 -1.89 0.64 -9.54
C ASP A 401 -0.74 1.65 -9.65
N VAL A 402 0.35 1.27 -10.32
CA VAL A 402 1.51 2.16 -10.49
C VAL A 402 1.17 3.35 -11.38
N MET A 403 0.36 3.15 -12.42
CA MET A 403 -0.11 4.25 -13.29
C MET A 403 -0.97 5.22 -12.48
N ASP A 404 -1.92 4.72 -11.70
CA ASP A 404 -2.81 5.51 -10.85
C ASP A 404 -2.03 6.30 -9.77
N GLU A 405 -1.13 5.64 -9.06
CA GLU A 405 -0.28 6.28 -8.04
C GLU A 405 0.61 7.37 -8.65
N ALA A 406 1.17 7.14 -9.84
CA ALA A 406 1.97 8.15 -10.55
C ALA A 406 1.14 9.37 -10.94
N GLY A 407 -0.06 9.17 -11.47
CA GLY A 407 -0.99 10.24 -11.80
C GLY A 407 -1.38 11.06 -10.57
N SER A 408 -1.76 10.39 -9.49
CA SER A 408 -2.11 11.01 -8.22
C SER A 408 -0.96 11.83 -7.63
N ARG A 409 0.26 11.28 -7.65
CA ARG A 409 1.46 11.96 -7.12
C ARG A 409 1.79 13.23 -7.89
N ILE A 410 1.75 13.17 -9.22
CA ILE A 410 2.00 14.33 -10.08
C ILE A 410 0.90 15.37 -9.93
N HIS A 411 -0.36 14.95 -9.86
CA HIS A 411 -1.47 15.84 -9.57
C HIS A 411 -1.27 16.60 -8.25
N LEU A 412 -0.93 15.91 -7.16
CA LEU A 412 -0.66 16.52 -5.86
C LEU A 412 0.55 17.47 -5.87
N GLN A 413 1.56 17.18 -6.68
CA GLN A 413 2.71 18.08 -6.84
C GLN A 413 2.34 19.33 -7.63
N SER A 414 1.58 19.20 -8.70
CA SER A 414 1.12 20.30 -9.56
C SER A 414 0.01 21.13 -8.89
N ALA A 415 -0.80 20.52 -8.03
CA ALA A 415 -1.88 21.16 -7.29
C ALA A 415 -1.37 21.98 -6.07
N ARG A 416 -0.07 22.06 -5.83
CA ARG A 416 0.47 22.95 -4.80
C ARG A 416 0.26 24.40 -5.22
N GLU A 417 -0.39 25.16 -4.33
CA GLU A 417 -0.61 26.60 -4.58
C GLU A 417 0.73 27.32 -4.81
N PRO A 418 0.83 28.14 -5.89
CA PRO A 418 2.01 28.96 -6.17
C PRO A 418 2.37 29.85 -4.99
N ALA A 419 3.65 30.16 -4.84
CA ALA A 419 4.14 31.06 -3.76
C ALA A 419 3.44 32.43 -3.79
N GLU A 420 3.15 32.94 -5.00
CA GLU A 420 2.43 34.20 -5.21
C GLU A 420 1.04 34.22 -4.56
N LEU A 421 0.28 33.13 -4.61
CA LEU A 421 -1.05 33.05 -3.98
C LEU A 421 -0.91 33.07 -2.45
N ARG A 422 0.07 32.39 -1.89
CA ARG A 422 0.34 32.40 -0.44
C ARG A 422 0.80 33.76 0.05
N GLU A 423 1.62 34.47 -0.74
CA GLU A 423 2.05 35.84 -0.43
C GLU A 423 0.87 36.82 -0.44
N MET A 424 -0.05 36.64 -1.41
CA MET A 424 -1.29 37.44 -1.46
C MET A 424 -2.22 37.13 -0.28
N GLU A 425 -2.33 35.88 0.15
CA GLU A 425 -3.10 35.49 1.34
C GLU A 425 -2.51 36.06 2.63
N THR A 426 -1.18 36.03 2.76
CA THR A 426 -0.48 36.67 3.87
C THR A 426 -0.71 38.19 3.88
N ALA A 427 -0.57 38.85 2.73
CA ALA A 427 -0.82 40.28 2.61
C ALA A 427 -2.30 40.64 2.88
N LEU A 428 -3.24 39.74 2.51
CA LEU A 428 -4.66 39.91 2.82
C LEU A 428 -4.92 39.85 4.32
N THR A 429 -4.32 38.85 5.02
CA THR A 429 -4.47 38.69 6.47
C THR A 429 -3.83 39.86 7.23
N ASP A 430 -2.70 40.41 6.75
CA ASP A 430 -2.05 41.57 7.29
C ASP A 430 -2.90 42.84 7.11
N ALA A 431 -3.46 43.07 5.92
CA ALA A 431 -4.38 44.19 5.65
C ALA A 431 -5.66 44.09 6.52
N GLN A 432 -6.19 42.89 6.76
CA GLN A 432 -7.32 42.70 7.68
C GLN A 432 -6.97 42.99 9.13
N ARG A 433 -5.74 42.64 9.55
CA ARG A 433 -5.24 42.94 10.89
C ARG A 433 -5.07 44.45 11.06
N GLU A 434 -4.40 45.15 10.12
CA GLU A 434 -4.20 46.60 10.14
C GLU A 434 -5.54 47.34 10.18
N ARG A 435 -6.51 46.89 9.43
CA ARG A 435 -7.87 47.46 9.46
C ARG A 435 -8.51 47.33 10.85
N ARG A 436 -8.40 46.14 11.48
CA ARG A 436 -8.95 45.94 12.84
C ARG A 436 -8.28 46.87 13.88
N GLU A 437 -6.97 46.91 13.87
CA GLU A 437 -6.19 47.77 14.77
C GLU A 437 -6.49 49.26 14.57
N ALA A 438 -6.65 49.67 13.29
CA ALA A 438 -7.00 51.06 12.98
C ALA A 438 -8.42 51.42 13.41
N VAL A 439 -9.38 50.51 13.38
CA VAL A 439 -10.74 50.69 13.86
C VAL A 439 -10.77 50.79 15.40
N GLU A 440 -10.02 49.90 16.08
CA GLU A 440 -9.89 49.95 17.55
C GLU A 440 -9.24 51.22 18.03
N ALA A 441 -8.24 51.74 17.27
CA ALA A 441 -7.56 53.00 17.53
C ALA A 441 -8.35 54.27 17.09
N LEU A 442 -9.56 54.11 16.52
CA LEU A 442 -10.43 55.18 16.00
C LEU A 442 -9.77 56.02 14.87
N VAL A 443 -8.79 55.48 14.16
CA VAL A 443 -8.08 56.12 13.03
C VAL A 443 -8.75 55.76 11.71
N TYR A 444 -9.85 56.43 11.39
CA TYR A 444 -10.73 56.04 10.25
C TYR A 444 -10.04 56.14 8.88
N GLU A 445 -9.10 57.04 8.63
CA GLU A 445 -8.39 57.17 7.38
C GLU A 445 -7.48 55.95 7.11
N LYS A 446 -6.79 55.42 8.12
CA LYS A 446 -6.00 54.19 8.04
C LYS A 446 -6.90 52.97 7.85
N ALA A 447 -8.04 52.94 8.55
CA ALA A 447 -8.99 51.85 8.38
C ALA A 447 -9.57 51.78 6.94
N ALA A 448 -9.87 52.96 6.38
CA ALA A 448 -10.37 53.07 4.98
C ALA A 448 -9.30 52.63 3.95
N SER A 449 -8.07 53.08 4.12
CA SER A 449 -6.94 52.68 3.23
C SER A 449 -6.64 51.19 3.32
N ALA A 450 -6.65 50.59 4.52
CA ALA A 450 -6.51 49.16 4.72
C ALA A 450 -7.66 48.37 4.09
N ARG A 451 -8.89 48.89 4.17
CA ARG A 451 -10.08 48.28 3.53
C ARG A 451 -10.00 48.30 2.01
N MET A 452 -9.51 49.39 1.41
CA MET A 452 -9.29 49.44 -0.04
C MET A 452 -8.23 48.43 -0.48
N ARG A 453 -7.13 48.28 0.27
CA ARG A 453 -6.12 47.24 0.00
C ARG A 453 -6.70 45.82 0.13
N GLU A 454 -7.49 45.55 1.18
CA GLU A 454 -8.20 44.28 1.39
C GLU A 454 -9.07 43.91 0.19
N ILE A 455 -9.88 44.85 -0.33
CA ILE A 455 -10.75 44.63 -1.48
C ILE A 455 -9.93 44.34 -2.74
N ALA A 456 -8.88 45.13 -3.00
CA ALA A 456 -8.03 44.95 -4.17
C ALA A 456 -7.28 43.61 -4.12
N LEU A 457 -6.74 43.22 -2.94
CA LEU A 457 -6.08 41.92 -2.77
C LEU A 457 -7.06 40.76 -2.93
N HIS A 458 -8.26 40.88 -2.40
CA HIS A 458 -9.29 39.85 -2.52
C HIS A 458 -9.71 39.62 -3.97
N SER A 459 -9.92 40.70 -4.76
CA SER A 459 -10.22 40.58 -6.19
C SER A 459 -9.06 39.92 -6.95
N LYS A 460 -7.84 40.41 -6.75
CA LYS A 460 -6.65 39.88 -7.42
C LYS A 460 -6.39 38.40 -7.07
N LEU A 461 -6.55 38.03 -5.79
CA LEU A 461 -6.43 36.64 -5.32
C LEU A 461 -7.47 35.73 -5.99
N GLY A 462 -8.73 36.21 -6.13
CA GLY A 462 -9.78 35.49 -6.84
C GLY A 462 -9.47 35.28 -8.31
N GLU A 463 -8.98 36.32 -9.02
CA GLU A 463 -8.58 36.27 -10.42
C GLU A 463 -7.40 35.31 -10.65
N THR A 464 -6.31 35.48 -9.89
CA THR A 464 -5.11 34.63 -9.98
C THR A 464 -5.40 33.18 -9.65
N ARG A 465 -6.27 32.92 -8.63
CA ARG A 465 -6.70 31.55 -8.27
C ARG A 465 -7.55 30.93 -9.38
N ALA A 466 -8.41 31.70 -10.03
CA ALA A 466 -9.20 31.24 -11.16
C ALA A 466 -8.32 30.95 -12.41
N GLU A 467 -7.32 31.77 -12.68
CA GLU A 467 -6.35 31.57 -13.75
C GLU A 467 -5.50 30.32 -13.49
N TRP A 468 -5.00 30.15 -12.26
CA TRP A 468 -4.27 28.94 -11.88
C TRP A 468 -5.11 27.68 -12.03
N LYS A 469 -6.37 27.67 -11.58
CA LYS A 469 -7.27 26.53 -11.79
C LYS A 469 -7.50 26.23 -13.27
N ARG A 470 -7.70 27.27 -14.09
CA ARG A 470 -7.84 27.09 -15.56
C ARG A 470 -6.55 26.56 -16.19
N SER A 471 -5.38 27.03 -15.74
CA SER A 471 -4.10 26.54 -16.26
C SER A 471 -3.87 25.06 -15.98
N LEU A 472 -4.31 24.57 -14.80
CA LEU A 472 -4.28 23.13 -14.45
C LEU A 472 -5.22 22.29 -15.34
N GLU A 473 -6.32 22.88 -15.84
CA GLU A 473 -7.25 22.20 -16.74
C GLU A 473 -6.79 22.24 -18.20
N THR A 474 -6.14 23.33 -18.60
CA THR A 474 -5.75 23.55 -20.02
C THR A 474 -4.40 22.91 -20.36
N ASN A 475 -3.48 22.84 -19.39
CA ASN A 475 -2.13 22.29 -19.56
C ASN A 475 -1.89 21.16 -18.55
N PRO A 476 -2.38 19.93 -18.82
CA PRO A 476 -2.11 18.80 -17.95
C PRO A 476 -0.62 18.50 -17.91
N VAL A 477 -0.10 18.22 -16.74
CA VAL A 477 1.31 17.85 -16.54
C VAL A 477 1.55 16.46 -17.10
N GLU A 478 2.65 16.29 -17.85
CA GLU A 478 3.02 14.99 -18.41
C GLU A 478 3.65 14.08 -17.37
N VAL A 479 3.13 12.87 -17.29
CA VAL A 479 3.71 11.77 -16.51
C VAL A 479 4.71 11.04 -17.39
N THR A 480 5.98 11.10 -17.03
CA THR A 480 7.10 10.51 -17.78
C THR A 480 7.54 9.17 -17.15
N ALA A 481 8.40 8.43 -17.86
CA ALA A 481 9.00 7.21 -17.34
C ALA A 481 9.79 7.42 -16.02
N GLU A 482 10.37 8.62 -15.82
CA GLU A 482 11.06 8.96 -14.57
C GLU A 482 10.12 9.01 -13.37
N HIS A 483 8.91 9.54 -13.56
CA HIS A 483 7.89 9.56 -12.52
C HIS A 483 7.45 8.14 -12.12
N ILE A 484 7.30 7.25 -13.09
CA ILE A 484 7.03 5.83 -12.84
C ILE A 484 8.18 5.17 -12.05
N GLN A 485 9.42 5.46 -12.39
CA GLN A 485 10.59 4.96 -11.65
C GLN A 485 10.58 5.43 -10.19
N GLN A 486 10.19 6.68 -9.93
CA GLN A 486 10.06 7.20 -8.56
C GLN A 486 8.97 6.49 -7.77
N VAL A 487 7.84 6.15 -8.40
CA VAL A 487 6.77 5.37 -7.77
C VAL A 487 7.26 3.96 -7.44
N ILE A 488 7.89 3.28 -8.40
CA ILE A 488 8.48 1.95 -8.16
C ILE A 488 9.51 2.00 -7.03
N THR A 489 10.34 3.06 -6.98
CA THR A 489 11.27 3.29 -5.87
C THR A 489 10.55 3.39 -4.53
N SER A 490 9.43 4.10 -4.49
CA SER A 490 8.62 4.29 -3.28
C SER A 490 8.03 2.96 -2.78
N ILE A 491 7.52 2.15 -3.70
CA ILE A 491 6.88 0.87 -3.41
C ILE A 491 7.91 -0.19 -3.00
N THR A 492 8.99 -0.31 -3.77
CA THR A 492 9.98 -1.40 -3.61
C THR A 492 11.14 -1.05 -2.69
N GLY A 493 11.37 0.24 -2.43
CA GLY A 493 12.56 0.74 -1.72
C GLY A 493 13.85 0.71 -2.55
N ILE A 494 13.78 0.36 -3.86
CA ILE A 494 14.94 0.33 -4.75
C ILE A 494 15.23 1.76 -5.23
N PRO A 495 16.44 2.30 -5.04
CA PRO A 495 16.76 3.65 -5.47
C PRO A 495 16.53 3.88 -6.97
N ALA A 496 15.95 5.03 -7.35
CA ALA A 496 15.62 5.36 -8.74
C ALA A 496 16.82 5.31 -9.69
N GLU A 497 18.02 5.66 -9.21
CA GLU A 497 19.29 5.57 -9.95
C GLU A 497 19.62 4.15 -10.43
N ARG A 498 19.07 3.13 -9.75
CA ARG A 498 19.25 1.71 -10.12
C ARG A 498 18.24 1.26 -11.16
N ILE A 499 17.12 1.94 -11.27
CA ILE A 499 16.08 1.67 -12.25
C ILE A 499 16.40 2.37 -13.58
N SER A 500 17.07 3.53 -13.54
CA SER A 500 17.34 4.45 -14.67
C SER A 500 18.71 4.28 -15.35
N GLY A 501 19.21 3.06 -15.56
CA GLY A 501 20.42 2.87 -16.39
C GLY A 501 21.78 3.25 -15.79
N GLY A 502 21.85 3.89 -14.61
CA GLY A 502 23.08 4.09 -13.84
C GLY A 502 23.69 2.79 -13.29
N GLU A 503 22.93 1.69 -13.38
CA GLU A 503 23.36 0.36 -12.98
C GLU A 503 24.61 -0.11 -13.74
N MET A 504 24.72 0.19 -15.03
CA MET A 504 25.86 -0.23 -15.87
C MET A 504 27.18 0.40 -15.41
N THR A 505 27.16 1.68 -15.07
CA THR A 505 28.33 2.40 -14.56
C THR A 505 28.77 1.84 -13.19
N ARG A 506 27.82 1.57 -12.31
CA ARG A 506 28.08 0.95 -11.00
C ARG A 506 28.64 -0.47 -11.15
N LEU A 507 28.12 -1.26 -12.08
CA LEU A 507 28.64 -2.60 -12.37
C LEU A 507 30.07 -2.56 -12.94
N GLN A 508 30.43 -1.51 -13.68
CA GLN A 508 31.82 -1.31 -14.12
C GLN A 508 32.76 -1.05 -12.92
N MET A 509 32.29 -0.26 -11.94
CA MET A 509 33.09 0.09 -10.74
C MET A 509 33.03 -0.98 -9.63
N LEU A 510 32.23 -2.05 -9.79
CA LEU A 510 32.04 -3.09 -8.79
C LEU A 510 33.38 -3.73 -8.36
N TYR A 511 34.22 -4.07 -9.33
CA TYR A 511 35.52 -4.67 -9.06
C TYR A 511 36.42 -3.77 -8.21
N ASP A 512 36.55 -2.49 -8.59
CA ASP A 512 37.40 -1.53 -7.90
C ASP A 512 36.94 -1.27 -6.47
N HIS A 513 35.60 -1.22 -6.27
CA HIS A 513 35.03 -1.06 -4.94
C HIS A 513 35.34 -2.27 -4.05
N LEU A 514 35.05 -3.47 -4.53
CA LEU A 514 35.29 -4.70 -3.77
C LEU A 514 36.77 -4.94 -3.50
N ALA A 515 37.65 -4.66 -4.48
CA ALA A 515 39.08 -4.83 -4.34
C ALA A 515 39.71 -3.88 -3.29
N ARG A 516 39.12 -2.70 -3.06
CA ARG A 516 39.57 -1.78 -2.00
C ARG A 516 39.16 -2.25 -0.60
N ARG A 517 38.02 -2.92 -0.48
CA ARG A 517 37.46 -3.35 0.82
C ARG A 517 37.91 -4.75 1.22
N VAL A 518 38.04 -5.67 0.25
CA VAL A 518 38.39 -7.08 0.48
C VAL A 518 39.85 -7.32 0.09
N VAL A 519 40.72 -7.20 1.06
CA VAL A 519 42.17 -7.32 0.86
C VAL A 519 42.58 -8.79 0.68
N GLY A 520 43.52 -9.04 -0.23
CA GLY A 520 44.14 -10.34 -0.39
C GLY A 520 43.36 -11.39 -1.18
N GLN A 521 42.18 -11.02 -1.78
CA GLN A 521 41.29 -11.94 -2.48
C GLN A 521 40.96 -11.47 -3.90
N GLN A 522 41.95 -10.98 -4.66
CA GLN A 522 41.72 -10.36 -5.98
C GLN A 522 41.04 -11.31 -6.97
N GLU A 523 41.46 -12.60 -7.02
CA GLU A 523 40.84 -13.58 -7.91
C GLU A 523 39.37 -13.84 -7.58
N ALA A 524 39.03 -13.91 -6.27
CA ALA A 524 37.66 -14.09 -5.81
C ALA A 524 36.79 -12.89 -6.20
N VAL A 525 37.31 -11.67 -6.00
CA VAL A 525 36.59 -10.42 -6.36
C VAL A 525 36.38 -10.34 -7.87
N GLU A 526 37.36 -10.68 -8.68
CA GLU A 526 37.28 -10.65 -10.14
C GLU A 526 36.23 -11.65 -10.66
N ARG A 527 36.22 -12.87 -10.15
CA ARG A 527 35.26 -13.92 -10.56
C ARG A 527 33.84 -13.52 -10.28
N ILE A 528 33.57 -13.00 -9.09
CA ILE A 528 32.23 -12.50 -8.68
C ILE A 528 31.79 -11.33 -9.54
N ALA A 529 32.65 -10.31 -9.71
CA ALA A 529 32.33 -9.13 -10.51
C ALA A 529 32.05 -9.50 -11.97
N ARG A 530 32.80 -10.46 -12.55
CA ARG A 530 32.59 -10.96 -13.90
C ARG A 530 31.25 -11.70 -14.05
N THR A 531 30.90 -12.57 -13.11
CA THR A 531 29.67 -13.37 -13.16
C THR A 531 28.47 -12.47 -13.00
N ILE A 532 28.46 -11.51 -12.05
CA ILE A 532 27.38 -10.55 -11.84
C ILE A 532 27.21 -9.67 -13.09
N ARG A 533 28.31 -9.15 -13.68
CA ARG A 533 28.24 -8.34 -14.90
C ARG A 533 27.63 -9.12 -16.07
N ARG A 534 28.01 -10.39 -16.25
CA ARG A 534 27.47 -11.27 -17.30
C ARG A 534 25.97 -11.50 -17.12
N SER A 535 25.52 -11.74 -15.91
CA SER A 535 24.10 -11.95 -15.59
C SER A 535 23.27 -10.68 -15.87
N ARG A 536 23.77 -9.53 -15.44
CA ARG A 536 23.07 -8.25 -15.62
C ARG A 536 23.09 -7.71 -17.05
N ALA A 537 24.01 -8.19 -17.87
CA ALA A 537 24.05 -7.89 -19.31
C ALA A 537 22.98 -8.67 -20.12
N GLY A 538 22.12 -9.45 -19.48
CA GLY A 538 21.09 -10.23 -20.16
C GLY A 538 21.60 -11.50 -20.87
N LEU A 539 22.80 -11.93 -20.56
CA LEU A 539 23.43 -13.13 -21.19
C LEU A 539 23.19 -14.42 -20.39
N LYS A 540 22.33 -14.37 -19.38
CA LYS A 540 21.95 -15.51 -18.54
C LYS A 540 20.45 -15.80 -18.71
N ASP A 541 20.05 -17.04 -18.40
CA ASP A 541 18.64 -17.45 -18.35
C ASP A 541 17.87 -16.58 -17.32
N GLU A 542 16.79 -15.94 -17.77
CA GLU A 542 15.96 -15.05 -16.98
C GLU A 542 15.24 -15.76 -15.82
N ASN A 543 15.11 -17.08 -15.90
CA ASN A 543 14.45 -17.88 -14.88
C ASN A 543 15.39 -18.28 -13.72
N ARG A 544 16.66 -17.92 -13.76
CA ARG A 544 17.63 -18.27 -12.70
C ARG A 544 18.03 -17.06 -11.86
N PRO A 545 18.47 -17.28 -10.60
CA PRO A 545 19.04 -16.20 -9.76
C PRO A 545 20.17 -15.44 -10.47
N ILE A 546 20.41 -14.18 -10.10
CA ILE A 546 21.48 -13.34 -10.67
C ILE A 546 22.84 -14.06 -10.62
N GLY A 547 23.15 -14.74 -9.52
CA GLY A 547 24.35 -15.54 -9.36
C GLY A 547 24.23 -16.50 -8.20
N VAL A 548 24.78 -17.71 -8.38
CA VAL A 548 24.89 -18.74 -7.34
C VAL A 548 26.38 -19.03 -7.11
N PHE A 549 26.88 -18.68 -5.93
CA PHE A 549 28.29 -18.78 -5.59
C PHE A 549 28.52 -19.67 -4.39
N LEU A 550 29.58 -20.49 -4.46
CA LEU A 550 30.10 -21.24 -3.32
C LEU A 550 31.50 -20.72 -2.94
N PHE A 551 31.59 -20.06 -1.78
CA PHE A 551 32.86 -19.54 -1.26
C PHE A 551 33.54 -20.57 -0.37
N VAL A 552 34.67 -21.06 -0.78
CA VAL A 552 35.41 -22.13 -0.13
C VAL A 552 36.78 -21.61 0.37
N GLY A 553 37.12 -21.95 1.59
CA GLY A 553 38.41 -21.58 2.16
C GLY A 553 38.45 -21.56 3.68
N PRO A 554 39.59 -21.30 4.31
CA PRO A 554 39.75 -21.25 5.76
C PRO A 554 38.82 -20.23 6.44
N THR A 555 38.68 -20.33 7.73
CA THR A 555 37.97 -19.32 8.53
C THR A 555 38.74 -18.00 8.60
N GLY A 556 38.05 -16.87 8.67
CA GLY A 556 38.71 -15.56 8.84
C GLY A 556 39.46 -14.99 7.63
N VAL A 557 39.19 -15.49 6.40
CA VAL A 557 39.82 -14.98 5.17
C VAL A 557 38.97 -13.97 4.39
N GLY A 558 37.79 -13.61 4.91
CA GLY A 558 36.94 -12.58 4.33
C GLY A 558 35.73 -13.07 3.52
N LYS A 559 35.34 -14.36 3.58
CA LYS A 559 34.17 -14.90 2.85
C LYS A 559 32.86 -14.13 3.13
N THR A 560 32.48 -14.04 4.40
CA THR A 560 31.28 -13.33 4.83
C THR A 560 31.39 -11.81 4.59
N LEU A 561 32.62 -11.25 4.70
CA LEU A 561 32.86 -9.84 4.39
C LEU A 561 32.58 -9.52 2.92
N LEU A 562 33.06 -10.35 2.00
CA LEU A 562 32.82 -10.15 0.56
C LEU A 562 31.34 -10.21 0.23
N ALA A 563 30.59 -11.17 0.81
CA ALA A 563 29.14 -11.24 0.65
C ALA A 563 28.43 -9.96 1.16
N THR A 564 28.87 -9.45 2.30
CA THR A 564 28.33 -8.20 2.87
C THR A 564 28.64 -6.99 2.00
N GLU A 565 29.86 -6.86 1.49
CA GLU A 565 30.24 -5.74 0.63
C GLU A 565 29.57 -5.80 -0.77
N VAL A 566 29.34 -6.99 -1.31
CA VAL A 566 28.52 -7.18 -2.53
C VAL A 566 27.09 -6.72 -2.27
N SER A 567 26.52 -7.08 -1.12
CA SER A 567 25.18 -6.67 -0.75
C SER A 567 25.07 -5.15 -0.62
N LYS A 568 25.96 -4.51 0.11
CA LYS A 568 25.98 -3.05 0.30
C LYS A 568 26.13 -2.29 -1.02
N TRP A 569 26.96 -2.78 -1.94
CA TRP A 569 27.19 -2.13 -3.21
C TRP A 569 26.02 -2.27 -4.18
N LEU A 570 25.44 -3.47 -4.29
CA LEU A 570 24.37 -3.77 -5.25
C LEU A 570 22.98 -3.46 -4.71
N PHE A 571 22.76 -3.62 -3.41
CA PHE A 571 21.47 -3.44 -2.76
C PHE A 571 21.55 -2.30 -1.71
N ASP A 572 20.91 -2.32 -0.63
CA ASP A 572 20.94 -1.23 0.35
C ASP A 572 21.85 -1.59 1.55
N GLU A 573 22.47 -0.58 2.15
CA GLU A 573 23.43 -0.77 3.25
C GLU A 573 22.81 -1.49 4.47
N HIS A 574 21.49 -1.32 4.68
CA HIS A 574 20.78 -1.86 5.83
C HIS A 574 19.80 -2.99 5.54
N ARG A 575 19.43 -3.23 4.27
CA ARG A 575 18.34 -4.17 3.92
C ARG A 575 18.70 -5.23 2.86
N GLY A 576 19.86 -5.16 2.26
CA GLY A 576 20.18 -6.01 1.12
C GLY A 576 20.73 -7.40 1.47
N LEU A 577 20.96 -7.75 2.75
CA LEU A 577 21.58 -9.02 3.14
C LEU A 577 20.65 -9.86 4.01
N ILE A 578 20.26 -11.03 3.50
CA ILE A 578 19.56 -12.07 4.24
C ILE A 578 20.60 -13.12 4.64
N ARG A 579 20.92 -13.22 5.94
CA ARG A 579 21.89 -14.18 6.45
C ARG A 579 21.21 -15.32 7.17
N ILE A 580 21.55 -16.54 6.80
CA ILE A 580 21.05 -17.78 7.39
C ILE A 580 22.24 -18.64 7.79
N ASP A 581 22.34 -18.97 9.07
CA ASP A 581 23.36 -19.86 9.62
C ASP A 581 22.88 -21.31 9.50
N MET A 582 23.55 -22.09 8.66
CA MET A 582 23.15 -23.47 8.39
C MET A 582 23.41 -24.42 9.55
N SER A 583 24.16 -24.01 10.57
CA SER A 583 24.32 -24.79 11.79
C SER A 583 23.02 -24.96 12.58
N GLU A 584 22.05 -24.07 12.38
CA GLU A 584 20.72 -24.19 13.00
C GLU A 584 19.80 -25.18 12.25
N TYR A 585 20.18 -25.58 11.03
CA TYR A 585 19.37 -26.40 10.12
C TYR A 585 20.01 -27.77 9.84
N GLY A 586 20.74 -28.29 10.81
CA GLY A 586 21.37 -29.61 10.73
C GLY A 586 20.41 -30.78 10.92
N GLU A 587 19.19 -30.54 11.43
CA GLU A 587 18.19 -31.57 11.68
C GLU A 587 16.98 -31.43 10.77
N LYS A 588 16.36 -32.56 10.41
CA LYS A 588 15.26 -32.60 9.44
C LYS A 588 14.07 -31.71 9.82
N HIS A 589 13.70 -31.66 11.08
CA HIS A 589 12.55 -30.85 11.53
C HIS A 589 12.80 -29.34 11.42
N ASN A 590 14.05 -28.89 11.45
CA ASN A 590 14.38 -27.49 11.28
C ASN A 590 14.28 -27.01 9.83
N VAL A 591 14.29 -27.92 8.84
CA VAL A 591 14.10 -27.57 7.42
C VAL A 591 12.71 -26.96 7.21
N ALA A 592 11.69 -27.42 7.92
CA ALA A 592 10.34 -26.84 7.88
C ALA A 592 10.30 -25.37 8.36
N ARG A 593 11.17 -24.96 9.28
CA ARG A 593 11.29 -23.56 9.69
C ARG A 593 11.88 -22.68 8.59
N LEU A 594 12.72 -23.25 7.71
CA LEU A 594 13.34 -22.51 6.62
C LEU A 594 12.34 -22.22 5.49
N ILE A 595 11.50 -23.20 5.13
CA ILE A 595 10.64 -23.18 3.95
C ILE A 595 9.17 -22.99 4.32
N GLY A 596 8.76 -23.33 5.54
CA GLY A 596 7.38 -23.38 6.03
C GLY A 596 6.92 -24.81 6.30
N SER A 597 6.02 -24.98 7.27
CA SER A 597 5.48 -26.28 7.65
C SER A 597 4.38 -26.71 6.65
N PRO A 598 4.40 -27.97 6.20
CA PRO A 598 3.34 -28.49 5.35
C PRO A 598 2.00 -28.59 6.13
N PRO A 599 0.85 -28.70 5.41
CA PRO A 599 -0.48 -28.85 6.00
C PRO A 599 -0.51 -29.99 7.04
N GLY A 600 -1.11 -29.71 8.21
CA GLY A 600 -1.27 -30.69 9.29
C GLY A 600 -0.16 -30.71 10.36
N TYR A 601 0.91 -29.92 10.20
CA TYR A 601 1.96 -29.79 11.21
C TYR A 601 1.81 -28.48 12.01
N VAL A 602 2.35 -28.47 13.24
CA VAL A 602 2.39 -27.28 14.10
C VAL A 602 3.20 -26.19 13.40
N GLY A 603 2.63 -24.96 13.28
CA GLY A 603 3.22 -23.85 12.55
C GLY A 603 2.77 -23.75 11.08
N TYR A 604 1.77 -24.53 10.65
CA TYR A 604 1.12 -24.30 9.36
C TYR A 604 0.47 -22.91 9.31
N GLY A 605 0.77 -22.14 8.25
CA GLY A 605 0.33 -20.75 8.11
C GLY A 605 1.39 -19.71 8.55
N GLU A 606 2.42 -20.11 9.32
CA GLU A 606 3.61 -19.30 9.51
C GLU A 606 4.56 -19.56 8.33
N GLY A 607 4.83 -18.54 7.51
CA GLY A 607 5.75 -18.67 6.39
C GLY A 607 7.16 -19.06 6.84
N GLY A 608 7.95 -19.72 5.98
CA GLY A 608 9.33 -20.07 6.29
C GLY A 608 10.24 -18.85 6.42
N GLN A 609 11.27 -18.95 7.25
CA GLN A 609 12.19 -17.82 7.49
C GLN A 609 12.88 -17.32 6.20
N LEU A 610 13.31 -18.23 5.32
CA LEU A 610 13.90 -17.89 4.04
C LEU A 610 12.87 -17.31 3.09
N THR A 611 11.74 -17.98 2.94
CA THR A 611 10.69 -17.61 1.98
C THR A 611 10.08 -16.25 2.32
N GLU A 612 9.77 -15.99 3.60
CA GLU A 612 9.25 -14.71 4.05
C GLU A 612 10.28 -13.58 3.95
N ALA A 613 11.56 -13.85 4.26
CA ALA A 613 12.61 -12.85 4.14
C ALA A 613 12.80 -12.42 2.68
N VAL A 614 12.85 -13.37 1.73
CA VAL A 614 13.00 -13.07 0.30
C VAL A 614 11.74 -12.42 -0.27
N ARG A 615 10.55 -12.84 0.16
CA ARG A 615 9.29 -12.19 -0.25
C ARG A 615 9.24 -10.71 0.13
N ARG A 616 9.74 -10.37 1.34
CA ARG A 616 9.83 -8.97 1.81
C ARG A 616 10.96 -8.19 1.13
N GLN A 617 12.02 -8.89 0.71
CA GLN A 617 13.23 -8.31 0.12
C GLN A 617 13.66 -9.11 -1.11
N PRO A 618 12.93 -9.00 -2.23
CA PRO A 618 13.21 -9.78 -3.44
C PRO A 618 14.55 -9.39 -4.10
N TYR A 619 15.05 -8.19 -3.79
CA TYR A 619 16.38 -7.70 -4.22
C TYR A 619 17.34 -7.79 -3.06
N SER A 620 18.03 -8.93 -2.94
CA SER A 620 18.93 -9.18 -1.80
C SER A 620 20.05 -10.17 -2.14
N VAL A 621 21.06 -10.16 -1.30
CA VAL A 621 22.04 -11.25 -1.22
C VAL A 621 21.56 -12.22 -0.15
N VAL A 622 21.32 -13.46 -0.53
CA VAL A 622 21.03 -14.54 0.41
C VAL A 622 22.33 -15.26 0.73
N LEU A 623 22.79 -15.12 1.96
CA LEU A 623 24.01 -15.73 2.46
C LEU A 623 23.68 -16.95 3.33
N PHE A 624 24.03 -18.12 2.86
CA PHE A 624 24.01 -19.36 3.63
C PHE A 624 25.40 -19.60 4.23
N ASP A 625 25.54 -19.38 5.53
CA ASP A 625 26.82 -19.53 6.22
C ASP A 625 27.00 -20.98 6.69
N GLU A 626 28.20 -21.55 6.50
CA GLU A 626 28.57 -22.92 6.89
C GLU A 626 27.66 -24.01 6.28
N ILE A 627 27.46 -23.95 4.95
CA ILE A 627 26.51 -24.80 4.20
C ILE A 627 26.73 -26.31 4.41
N GLU A 628 27.95 -26.73 4.72
CA GLU A 628 28.28 -28.15 5.01
C GLU A 628 27.62 -28.70 6.27
N LYS A 629 27.05 -27.85 7.11
CA LYS A 629 26.32 -28.26 8.32
C LYS A 629 24.83 -28.49 8.10
N ALA A 630 24.31 -28.09 6.95
CA ALA A 630 22.91 -28.23 6.61
C ALA A 630 22.49 -29.69 6.41
N HIS A 631 21.24 -30.00 6.77
CA HIS A 631 20.64 -31.28 6.46
C HIS A 631 20.50 -31.50 4.95
N PRO A 632 20.67 -32.73 4.41
CA PRO A 632 20.57 -33.02 2.97
C PRO A 632 19.28 -32.55 2.29
N GLU A 633 18.16 -32.50 2.97
CA GLU A 633 16.90 -31.99 2.42
C GLU A 633 16.95 -30.50 2.07
N VAL A 634 17.80 -29.72 2.74
CA VAL A 634 18.01 -28.29 2.39
C VAL A 634 18.58 -28.17 0.99
N PHE A 635 19.54 -29.04 0.61
CA PHE A 635 20.12 -29.02 -0.74
C PHE A 635 19.09 -29.31 -1.82
N ASN A 636 18.17 -30.26 -1.59
CA ASN A 636 17.09 -30.55 -2.54
C ASN A 636 16.20 -29.34 -2.80
N SER A 637 15.86 -28.60 -1.78
CA SER A 637 15.08 -27.36 -1.91
C SER A 637 15.85 -26.26 -2.62
N MET A 638 17.16 -26.16 -2.39
CA MET A 638 18.03 -25.21 -3.11
C MET A 638 18.14 -25.52 -4.61
N LEU A 639 18.06 -26.78 -5.02
CA LEU A 639 18.08 -27.14 -6.45
C LEU A 639 16.95 -26.47 -7.21
N GLN A 640 15.76 -26.39 -6.62
CA GLN A 640 14.61 -25.70 -7.22
C GLN A 640 14.92 -24.21 -7.43
N ILE A 641 15.56 -23.56 -6.43
CA ILE A 641 15.95 -22.16 -6.55
C ILE A 641 16.99 -21.96 -7.67
N PHE A 642 17.97 -22.86 -7.80
CA PHE A 642 19.07 -22.71 -8.75
C PHE A 642 18.64 -22.92 -10.21
N ASP A 643 17.64 -23.77 -10.45
CA ASP A 643 17.18 -24.10 -11.80
C ASP A 643 16.02 -23.23 -12.26
N GLU A 644 15.02 -23.06 -11.39
CA GLU A 644 13.75 -22.44 -11.74
C GLU A 644 13.60 -21.02 -11.15
N GLY A 645 14.60 -20.57 -10.33
CA GLY A 645 14.59 -19.24 -9.72
C GLY A 645 13.42 -19.00 -8.77
N HIS A 646 12.74 -20.04 -8.31
CA HIS A 646 11.68 -19.93 -7.33
C HIS A 646 11.73 -21.07 -6.31
N LEU A 647 11.06 -20.88 -5.18
CA LEU A 647 10.88 -21.89 -4.14
C LEU A 647 9.41 -21.91 -3.73
N THR A 648 8.81 -23.09 -3.70
CA THR A 648 7.45 -23.27 -3.19
C THR A 648 7.51 -23.40 -1.67
N ASP A 649 6.81 -22.54 -0.93
CA ASP A 649 6.73 -22.61 0.53
C ASP A 649 5.79 -23.75 1.01
N GLY A 650 5.77 -23.99 2.33
CA GLY A 650 4.93 -25.00 2.93
C GLY A 650 3.41 -24.78 2.76
N SER A 651 2.99 -23.58 2.37
CA SER A 651 1.60 -23.23 2.04
C SER A 651 1.28 -23.32 0.55
N GLY A 652 2.24 -23.76 -0.29
CA GLY A 652 2.06 -23.88 -1.73
C GLY A 652 2.33 -22.61 -2.53
N ARG A 653 2.75 -21.50 -1.89
CA ARG A 653 3.03 -20.24 -2.55
C ARG A 653 4.41 -20.26 -3.18
N ARG A 654 4.53 -19.71 -4.39
CA ARG A 654 5.82 -19.56 -5.09
C ARG A 654 6.49 -18.25 -4.67
N VAL A 655 7.73 -18.33 -4.18
CA VAL A 655 8.58 -17.20 -3.82
C VAL A 655 9.67 -17.05 -4.86
N ASP A 656 9.82 -15.86 -5.40
CA ASP A 656 10.72 -15.52 -6.51
C ASP A 656 12.13 -15.18 -6.03
N PHE A 657 13.14 -15.92 -6.53
CA PHE A 657 14.57 -15.73 -6.24
C PHE A 657 15.35 -15.20 -7.46
N ARG A 658 14.69 -14.91 -8.59
CA ARG A 658 15.39 -14.48 -9.83
C ARG A 658 16.20 -13.20 -9.66
N ASN A 659 15.78 -12.35 -8.74
CA ASN A 659 16.47 -11.09 -8.45
C ASN A 659 17.42 -11.17 -7.25
N THR A 660 17.71 -12.36 -6.74
CA THR A 660 18.63 -12.58 -5.62
C THR A 660 20.01 -13.01 -6.10
N ILE A 661 21.03 -12.73 -5.29
CA ILE A 661 22.37 -13.33 -5.41
C ILE A 661 22.52 -14.31 -4.26
N ILE A 662 22.78 -15.58 -4.58
CA ILE A 662 22.94 -16.63 -3.59
C ILE A 662 24.42 -16.86 -3.35
N ILE A 663 24.84 -16.71 -2.11
CA ILE A 663 26.20 -16.94 -1.67
C ILE A 663 26.18 -17.98 -0.55
N MET A 664 26.91 -19.06 -0.74
CA MET A 664 27.12 -20.11 0.25
C MET A 664 28.55 -20.07 0.73
N THR A 665 28.81 -20.15 2.03
CA THR A 665 30.19 -20.27 2.56
C THR A 665 30.44 -21.68 3.05
N SER A 666 31.66 -22.15 2.83
CA SER A 666 32.09 -23.45 3.31
C SER A 666 33.57 -23.44 3.79
N ASN A 667 33.83 -24.27 4.79
CA ASN A 667 35.16 -24.53 5.33
C ASN A 667 35.69 -25.90 4.94
N VAL A 668 34.97 -26.64 4.09
CA VAL A 668 35.35 -27.98 3.62
C VAL A 668 36.73 -27.95 2.92
N GLY A 669 37.57 -28.96 3.18
CA GLY A 669 38.91 -29.07 2.59
C GLY A 669 39.99 -28.21 3.24
N SER A 670 39.63 -27.20 4.03
CA SER A 670 40.61 -26.26 4.61
C SER A 670 41.62 -26.95 5.54
N ARG A 671 41.18 -27.95 6.33
CA ARG A 671 42.07 -28.70 7.24
C ARG A 671 43.13 -29.51 6.48
N ASN A 672 42.76 -30.17 5.39
CA ASN A 672 43.66 -31.03 4.58
C ASN A 672 44.71 -30.19 3.87
N VAL A 673 44.34 -29.01 3.36
CA VAL A 673 45.29 -28.12 2.67
C VAL A 673 46.28 -27.51 3.65
N VAL A 674 45.85 -27.11 4.84
CA VAL A 674 46.74 -26.54 5.87
C VAL A 674 47.72 -27.60 6.40
N GLN A 675 47.29 -28.84 6.62
CA GLN A 675 48.18 -29.91 7.10
C GLN A 675 49.23 -30.29 6.08
N LYS A 676 48.91 -30.33 4.78
CA LYS A 676 49.87 -30.65 3.74
C LYS A 676 50.86 -29.50 3.44
N SER A 677 50.41 -28.25 3.55
CA SER A 677 51.34 -27.11 3.40
C SER A 677 52.39 -27.06 4.50
N VAL A 678 52.12 -27.57 5.70
CA VAL A 678 53.10 -27.73 6.79
C VAL A 678 54.08 -28.88 6.51
N GLN A 679 53.61 -29.97 5.87
CA GLN A 679 54.48 -31.10 5.52
C GLN A 679 55.42 -30.86 4.32
N VAL A 680 55.01 -30.01 3.35
CA VAL A 680 55.81 -29.67 2.17
C VAL A 680 56.97 -28.70 2.51
N GLY A 681 56.96 -28.06 3.67
CA GLY A 681 58.04 -27.14 4.15
C GLY A 681 59.39 -27.83 4.43
N TYR A 682 59.49 -29.18 4.35
CA TYR A 682 60.71 -29.94 4.58
C TYR A 682 61.32 -30.65 3.34
N SER A 683 60.79 -30.43 2.14
CA SER A 683 61.42 -30.98 0.91
C SER A 683 61.85 -29.89 -0.06
N THR A 684 63.17 -29.89 -0.35
CA THR A 684 63.85 -28.98 -1.26
C THR A 684 63.32 -28.95 -2.69
N VAL A 685 63.14 -27.72 -3.15
CA VAL A 685 63.33 -27.19 -4.51
C VAL A 685 62.80 -27.99 -5.69
N SER A 686 61.67 -27.61 -6.23
CA SER A 686 61.48 -27.27 -7.64
C SER A 686 60.33 -26.26 -7.83
N LYS A 687 60.73 -25.03 -8.15
CA LYS A 687 59.83 -24.00 -8.64
C LYS A 687 59.40 -24.39 -10.04
N SER A 688 58.25 -24.98 -10.18
CA SER A 688 57.55 -25.13 -11.45
C SER A 688 56.05 -24.94 -11.25
N ALA A 689 55.36 -24.49 -12.27
CA ALA A 689 53.94 -24.08 -12.35
C ALA A 689 52.88 -25.10 -11.82
N THR A 690 53.30 -26.26 -11.37
CA THR A 690 52.51 -27.33 -10.74
C THR A 690 52.16 -27.05 -9.27
N ALA A 691 52.77 -26.09 -8.61
CA ALA A 691 52.52 -25.79 -7.19
C ALA A 691 51.20 -25.02 -6.95
N VAL A 692 50.68 -24.33 -7.96
CA VAL A 692 49.42 -23.57 -7.87
C VAL A 692 48.18 -24.43 -8.10
N ALA A 693 48.31 -25.53 -8.83
CA ALA A 693 47.20 -26.45 -9.17
C ALA A 693 46.88 -27.46 -8.05
N ALA A 694 47.79 -27.73 -7.11
CA ALA A 694 47.62 -28.72 -6.07
C ALA A 694 46.53 -28.40 -5.04
N PRO A 695 46.38 -27.13 -4.52
CA PRO A 695 45.32 -26.80 -3.57
C PRO A 695 43.94 -26.83 -4.20
N GLN A 696 43.75 -26.39 -5.43
CA GLN A 696 42.49 -26.37 -6.14
C GLN A 696 41.90 -27.77 -6.34
N CYS A 697 42.77 -28.74 -6.71
CA CYS A 697 42.39 -30.14 -6.89
C CYS A 697 41.91 -30.79 -5.57
N GLU A 698 42.56 -30.42 -4.46
CA GLU A 698 42.18 -30.97 -3.13
C GLU A 698 40.87 -30.39 -2.61
N TYR A 699 40.62 -29.08 -2.78
CA TYR A 699 39.35 -28.50 -2.47
C TYR A 699 38.23 -29.14 -3.30
N ARG A 700 38.44 -29.33 -4.59
CA ARG A 700 37.45 -29.96 -5.46
C ARG A 700 37.13 -31.39 -5.04
N LYS A 701 38.10 -32.21 -4.69
CA LYS A 701 37.90 -33.56 -4.17
C LYS A 701 37.12 -33.56 -2.84
N ALA A 702 37.42 -32.63 -1.96
CA ALA A 702 36.75 -32.52 -0.69
C ALA A 702 35.27 -32.08 -0.87
N LEU A 703 35.00 -31.19 -1.83
CA LEU A 703 33.63 -30.78 -2.17
C LEU A 703 32.84 -31.94 -2.81
N GLU A 704 33.43 -32.70 -3.73
CA GLU A 704 32.84 -33.89 -4.36
C GLU A 704 32.53 -35.02 -3.35
N GLN A 705 33.25 -35.06 -2.22
CA GLN A 705 32.94 -35.98 -1.12
C GLN A 705 31.83 -35.50 -0.19
N THR A 706 31.60 -34.17 -0.11
CA THR A 706 30.67 -33.57 0.81
C THR A 706 29.32 -33.29 0.19
N PHE A 707 29.32 -32.88 -1.08
CA PHE A 707 28.14 -32.46 -1.81
C PHE A 707 27.85 -33.37 -3.00
N ALA A 708 26.56 -33.56 -3.30
CA ALA A 708 26.16 -34.34 -4.47
C ALA A 708 26.62 -33.65 -5.76
N PRO A 709 27.08 -34.40 -6.79
CA PRO A 709 27.52 -33.83 -8.07
C PRO A 709 26.42 -32.95 -8.73
N GLU A 710 25.17 -33.30 -8.54
CA GLU A 710 24.00 -32.52 -9.04
C GLU A 710 23.96 -31.13 -8.46
N PHE A 711 24.21 -30.99 -7.17
CA PHE A 711 24.26 -29.69 -6.48
C PHE A 711 25.43 -28.84 -6.98
N LEU A 712 26.62 -29.41 -7.10
CA LEU A 712 27.84 -28.70 -7.54
C LEU A 712 27.74 -28.21 -8.99
N ASN A 713 27.10 -28.97 -9.88
CA ASN A 713 26.91 -28.59 -11.28
C ASN A 713 25.95 -27.44 -11.53
N ARG A 714 25.11 -27.08 -10.53
CA ARG A 714 24.16 -25.97 -10.64
C ARG A 714 24.69 -24.66 -10.06
N ILE A 715 25.86 -24.70 -9.43
CA ILE A 715 26.55 -23.52 -8.93
C ILE A 715 27.25 -22.79 -10.10
N ASP A 716 27.00 -21.50 -10.24
CA ASP A 716 27.58 -20.71 -11.33
C ASP A 716 29.11 -20.58 -11.20
N ASP A 717 29.61 -20.44 -9.96
CA ASP A 717 31.04 -20.37 -9.69
C ASP A 717 31.40 -20.81 -8.28
N ILE A 718 32.48 -21.60 -8.18
CA ILE A 718 33.11 -22.03 -6.94
C ILE A 718 34.35 -21.16 -6.71
N VAL A 719 34.23 -20.22 -5.76
CA VAL A 719 35.25 -19.20 -5.49
C VAL A 719 36.14 -19.64 -4.34
N LEU A 720 37.41 -19.86 -4.63
CA LEU A 720 38.40 -20.26 -3.65
C LEU A 720 39.04 -19.04 -2.99
N PHE A 721 39.04 -19.02 -1.66
CA PHE A 721 39.71 -17.99 -0.86
C PHE A 721 41.06 -18.49 -0.39
N ARG A 722 42.13 -17.75 -0.72
CA ARG A 722 43.46 -18.06 -0.26
C ARG A 722 43.68 -17.66 1.21
N THR A 723 44.65 -18.28 1.86
CA THR A 723 45.17 -17.82 3.14
C THR A 723 45.79 -16.45 3.01
N LEU A 724 45.57 -15.58 3.99
CA LEU A 724 46.12 -14.23 4.00
C LEU A 724 47.58 -14.26 4.36
N GLU A 725 48.39 -13.38 3.75
CA GLU A 725 49.78 -13.14 4.09
C GLU A 725 49.87 -11.99 5.12
N LEU A 726 51.03 -11.89 5.82
CA LEU A 726 51.24 -10.81 6.81
C LEU A 726 51.08 -9.42 6.19
N SER A 727 51.47 -9.23 4.95
CA SER A 727 51.30 -8.01 4.16
C SER A 727 49.82 -7.65 3.95
N ASP A 728 48.98 -8.67 3.73
CA ASP A 728 47.53 -8.48 3.61
C ASP A 728 46.92 -8.05 4.97
N VAL A 729 47.40 -8.65 6.07
CA VAL A 729 46.93 -8.33 7.43
C VAL A 729 47.28 -6.90 7.83
N GLU A 730 48.52 -6.42 7.47
CA GLU A 730 48.91 -5.02 7.69
C GLU A 730 47.95 -4.05 7.00
N ARG A 731 47.55 -4.33 5.76
CA ARG A 731 46.56 -3.53 5.03
C ARG A 731 45.15 -3.61 5.63
N ILE A 732 44.75 -4.77 6.13
CA ILE A 732 43.48 -4.95 6.83
C ILE A 732 43.45 -4.10 8.10
N ILE A 733 44.55 -4.07 8.88
CA ILE A 733 44.65 -3.20 10.06
C ILE A 733 44.46 -1.73 9.69
N GLU A 734 45.06 -1.26 8.59
CA GLU A 734 44.86 0.10 8.10
C GLU A 734 43.40 0.43 7.83
N LEU A 735 42.67 -0.48 7.19
CA LEU A 735 41.25 -0.30 6.90
C LEU A 735 40.39 -0.30 8.16
N GLU A 736 40.60 -1.23 9.07
CA GLU A 736 39.85 -1.30 10.35
C GLU A 736 40.09 -0.07 11.23
N LEU A 737 41.36 0.41 11.28
CA LEU A 737 41.72 1.59 12.05
C LEU A 737 41.25 2.91 11.43
N GLN A 738 40.98 2.96 10.11
CA GLN A 738 40.43 4.19 9.49
C GLN A 738 39.08 4.62 10.16
N GLY A 739 38.20 3.65 10.43
CA GLY A 739 36.95 3.90 11.12
C GLY A 739 37.15 4.48 12.53
N LEU A 740 38.11 3.91 13.27
CA LEU A 740 38.52 4.41 14.59
C LEU A 740 39.09 5.83 14.50
N PHE A 741 39.96 6.09 13.51
CA PHE A 741 40.60 7.40 13.30
C PHE A 741 39.58 8.47 12.90
N GLU A 742 38.57 8.16 12.11
CA GLU A 742 37.50 9.07 11.79
C GLU A 742 36.64 9.38 13.01
N HIS A 743 36.36 8.37 13.84
CA HIS A 743 35.59 8.54 15.06
C HIS A 743 36.33 9.41 16.08
N THR A 744 37.61 9.13 16.32
CA THR A 744 38.45 9.94 17.23
C THR A 744 38.64 11.37 16.72
N ARG A 745 38.74 11.57 15.40
CA ARG A 745 38.79 12.90 14.79
C ARG A 745 37.52 13.73 15.06
N ARG A 746 36.35 13.10 15.03
CA ARG A 746 35.07 13.77 15.40
C ARG A 746 35.04 14.18 16.87
N LEU A 747 35.76 13.46 17.73
CA LEU A 747 35.92 13.77 19.15
C LEU A 747 37.04 14.80 19.41
N GLY A 748 37.69 15.34 18.35
CA GLY A 748 38.74 16.35 18.47
C GLY A 748 40.15 15.79 18.60
N TYR A 749 40.35 14.44 18.54
CA TYR A 749 41.68 13.83 18.71
C TYR A 749 42.28 13.36 17.39
N LYS A 750 43.60 13.44 17.26
CA LYS A 750 44.34 12.92 16.11
C LYS A 750 45.10 11.66 16.50
N VAL A 751 44.82 10.53 15.87
CA VAL A 751 45.55 9.26 16.11
C VAL A 751 46.43 8.91 14.91
N LYS A 752 47.68 8.54 15.17
CA LYS A 752 48.65 8.06 14.19
C LYS A 752 49.20 6.71 14.63
N ILE A 753 49.49 5.81 13.69
CA ILE A 753 50.09 4.52 13.96
C ILE A 753 51.38 4.37 13.20
N THR A 754 52.41 3.87 13.84
CA THR A 754 53.69 3.58 13.21
C THR A 754 53.70 2.23 12.51
N ASP A 755 54.49 2.07 11.44
CA ASP A 755 54.58 0.80 10.72
C ASP A 755 55.07 -0.35 11.61
N GLY A 756 55.92 -0.06 12.59
CA GLY A 756 56.33 -1.01 13.61
C GLY A 756 55.19 -1.53 14.46
N ALA A 757 54.24 -0.65 14.85
CA ALA A 757 53.06 -1.04 15.58
C ALA A 757 52.09 -1.85 14.71
N LYS A 758 51.93 -1.48 13.43
CA LYS A 758 51.08 -2.26 12.50
C LYS A 758 51.57 -3.70 12.36
N ARG A 759 52.89 -3.88 12.10
CA ARG A 759 53.51 -5.23 12.00
C ARG A 759 53.32 -6.03 13.27
N ARG A 760 53.41 -5.36 14.43
CA ARG A 760 53.27 -6.00 15.72
C ARG A 760 51.83 -6.47 15.94
N LEU A 761 50.85 -5.61 15.68
CA LEU A 761 49.42 -5.92 15.74
C LEU A 761 49.08 -7.05 14.75
N ALA A 762 49.64 -7.03 13.55
CA ALA A 762 49.47 -8.09 12.56
C ALA A 762 49.97 -9.43 13.09
N ALA A 763 51.17 -9.44 13.67
CA ALA A 763 51.78 -10.67 14.24
C ALA A 763 50.97 -11.20 15.46
N MET A 764 50.38 -10.31 16.27
CA MET A 764 49.52 -10.68 17.41
C MET A 764 48.11 -11.11 17.00
N GLY A 765 47.53 -10.47 15.99
CA GLY A 765 46.19 -10.68 15.54
C GLY A 765 45.99 -11.73 14.46
N TYR A 766 47.10 -12.26 13.88
CA TYR A 766 47.07 -13.28 12.86
C TYR A 766 47.44 -14.65 13.43
N GLU A 767 46.53 -15.58 13.30
CA GLU A 767 46.73 -17.00 13.58
C GLU A 767 46.52 -17.82 12.31
N SER A 768 47.52 -18.62 11.91
CA SER A 768 47.43 -19.45 10.70
C SER A 768 46.17 -20.36 10.64
N ARG A 769 45.59 -20.69 11.81
CA ARG A 769 44.44 -21.56 11.95
C ARG A 769 43.12 -20.82 11.89
N TYR A 770 43.05 -19.59 12.39
CA TYR A 770 41.85 -18.80 12.53
C TYR A 770 41.80 -17.51 11.68
N GLY A 771 42.87 -17.27 10.90
CA GLY A 771 43.00 -16.10 10.05
C GLY A 771 43.03 -14.79 10.83
N VAL A 772 42.26 -13.80 10.38
CA VAL A 772 42.16 -12.47 11.03
C VAL A 772 40.96 -12.32 11.94
N ARG A 773 40.29 -13.43 12.38
CA ARG A 773 39.12 -13.36 13.23
C ARG A 773 39.43 -12.76 14.62
N SER A 774 40.62 -13.01 15.14
CA SER A 774 41.12 -12.46 16.41
C SER A 774 41.60 -11.00 16.30
N LEU A 775 41.80 -10.49 15.06
CA LEU A 775 42.36 -9.17 14.82
C LEU A 775 41.51 -8.04 15.45
N LYS A 776 40.18 -8.09 15.28
CA LYS A 776 39.29 -7.11 15.90
C LYS A 776 39.45 -7.02 17.42
N ARG A 777 39.54 -8.18 18.07
CA ARG A 777 39.76 -8.25 19.50
C ARG A 777 41.17 -7.71 19.87
N THR A 778 42.19 -8.09 19.10
CA THR A 778 43.54 -7.57 19.32
C THR A 778 43.61 -6.05 19.16
N LEU A 779 42.91 -5.45 18.20
CA LEU A 779 42.81 -4.00 18.04
C LEU A 779 42.06 -3.36 19.20
N MET A 780 40.99 -3.96 19.67
CA MET A 780 40.19 -3.49 20.81
C MET A 780 41.06 -3.46 22.07
N ASP A 781 41.69 -4.60 22.40
CA ASP A 781 42.47 -4.76 23.63
C ASP A 781 43.75 -3.89 23.65
N ASN A 782 44.37 -3.66 22.48
CA ASN A 782 45.68 -2.98 22.41
C ASN A 782 45.64 -1.54 21.92
N VAL A 783 44.54 -1.07 21.31
CA VAL A 783 44.43 0.29 20.75
C VAL A 783 43.19 1.00 21.33
N GLU A 784 42.00 0.43 21.23
CA GLU A 784 40.77 1.13 21.61
C GLU A 784 40.65 1.30 23.13
N GLU A 785 40.85 0.23 23.90
CA GLU A 785 40.71 0.24 25.36
C GLU A 785 41.75 1.15 26.03
N PRO A 786 43.04 1.09 25.68
CA PRO A 786 44.01 2.02 26.23
C PRO A 786 43.76 3.48 25.79
N LEU A 787 43.26 3.72 24.58
CA LEU A 787 42.94 5.04 24.09
C LEU A 787 41.74 5.63 24.88
N SER A 788 40.68 4.80 25.07
CA SER A 788 39.52 5.21 25.86
C SER A 788 39.88 5.52 27.32
N THR A 789 40.80 4.77 27.93
CA THR A 789 41.31 5.03 29.27
C THR A 789 42.00 6.40 29.35
N LEU A 790 42.81 6.75 28.36
CA LEU A 790 43.49 8.07 28.31
C LEU A 790 42.50 9.22 28.17
N ILE A 791 41.41 9.01 27.41
CA ILE A 791 40.34 10.00 27.26
C ILE A 791 39.59 10.19 28.60
N ILE A 792 39.18 9.07 29.22
CA ILE A 792 38.42 9.08 30.49
C ILE A 792 39.23 9.67 31.64
N ASP A 793 40.52 9.33 31.70
CA ASP A 793 41.46 9.87 32.73
C ASP A 793 41.75 11.37 32.54
N GLY A 794 41.27 12.02 31.47
CA GLY A 794 41.52 13.44 31.20
C GLY A 794 42.99 13.75 30.84
N LYS A 795 43.73 12.71 30.40
CA LYS A 795 45.16 12.83 29.98
C LYS A 795 45.30 13.27 28.52
N LEU A 796 44.20 13.41 27.81
CA LEU A 796 44.09 13.87 26.42
C LEU A 796 43.24 15.13 26.37
N HIS A 797 43.77 16.18 25.71
CA HIS A 797 43.05 17.44 25.46
C HIS A 797 42.65 17.53 23.98
N GLU A 798 41.61 18.30 23.69
CA GLU A 798 41.18 18.54 22.29
C GLU A 798 42.34 19.12 21.46
N GLY A 799 42.64 18.48 20.34
CA GLY A 799 43.74 18.86 19.47
C GLY A 799 45.01 18.00 19.60
N ASP A 800 45.10 17.21 20.67
CA ASP A 800 46.26 16.33 20.89
C ASP A 800 46.43 15.27 19.82
N THR A 801 47.72 14.94 19.55
CA THR A 801 48.06 13.85 18.63
C THR A 801 48.55 12.66 19.44
N VAL A 802 47.87 11.54 19.26
CA VAL A 802 48.20 10.24 19.86
C VAL A 802 48.96 9.41 18.89
N VAL A 803 50.11 8.90 19.25
CA VAL A 803 50.94 8.01 18.44
C VAL A 803 50.95 6.61 19.03
N VAL A 804 50.57 5.62 18.20
CA VAL A 804 50.61 4.20 18.54
C VAL A 804 51.97 3.65 18.05
N GLU A 805 52.84 3.23 18.97
CA GLU A 805 54.21 2.73 18.68
C GLU A 805 54.36 1.27 19.13
N SER A 806 55.37 0.58 18.59
CA SER A 806 55.73 -0.76 19.05
C SER A 806 56.37 -0.71 20.44
N GLY A 807 55.79 -1.40 21.44
CA GLY A 807 56.34 -1.49 22.81
C GLY A 807 57.24 -2.70 22.99
N LYS A 808 58.18 -2.63 23.96
CA LYS A 808 58.99 -3.79 24.39
C LYS A 808 58.47 -4.33 25.70
N PRO A 809 58.47 -5.67 25.98
CA PRO A 809 58.97 -6.77 25.13
C PRO A 809 57.90 -7.39 24.22
N HIS A 810 56.56 -7.21 24.53
CA HIS A 810 55.48 -7.87 23.76
C HIS A 810 54.21 -6.98 23.81
N GLY A 811 54.10 -5.95 22.95
CA GLY A 811 52.88 -5.15 22.92
C GLY A 811 52.99 -3.89 22.06
N VAL A 812 51.97 -3.08 22.12
CA VAL A 812 51.87 -1.75 21.52
C VAL A 812 51.81 -0.70 22.67
N ARG A 813 52.46 0.44 22.49
CA ARG A 813 52.46 1.53 23.45
C ARG A 813 51.77 2.74 22.84
N ILE A 814 50.90 3.37 23.58
CA ILE A 814 50.28 4.62 23.19
C ILE A 814 51.01 5.78 23.86
N ARG A 815 51.41 6.77 23.05
CA ARG A 815 52.07 7.99 23.51
C ARG A 815 51.30 9.21 23.02
N VAL A 816 51.12 10.16 23.90
CA VAL A 816 50.63 11.52 23.56
C VAL A 816 51.85 12.32 23.05
N ALA A 817 51.72 12.89 21.81
CA ALA A 817 52.80 13.61 21.16
C ALA A 817 52.64 15.11 21.37
#